data_cacd8a971c8d7bd2ede6e65ec79498f4
#
_entry.id   cacd8a971c8d7bd2ede6e65ec79498f4
#
_cell.length_a   1.000
_cell.length_b   1.000
_cell.length_c   1.000
_cell.angle_alpha   90.00
_cell.angle_beta   90.00
_cell.angle_gamma   90.00
#
_symmetry.space_group_name_H-M   'P 1'
#
loop_
_entity.id
_entity.type
_entity.pdbx_description
1 polymer ?
#
loop_
_entity_poly.entity_id
_entity_poly.type
_entity_poly.pdbx_seq_one_letter_code
_entity_poly.pdbx_strand_id
1 'polypeptide(L)'
;MTGRFRTVLTLLSLVALVLTFNLVSSAGDRRGVITQQIDNSRLTTLAGNTRPEINALNDRGEVNPDLQLNHMLLLLQRSPEQEKALEQFIEEQHNPNSPLFQHWIQAAEFGQRFGLAQSDTDKITEWLESYGLKVEHVYPNQILIDYSGTASQIENAFHIQLHNYLINGELRMANTSDPQIPTALAKAIVGPLYLNNFHPQAMHQRLHGAHISPTAGGSFQPDYTAGGELPLVPWDLEKIYNIAPLYSQSTPITGTGTTIMLVEDTNQWNCLPGNPAVPANGGYNVCAATSDWAVFRNTLGLPRYGNPVFKENNPGSTESTNCTAPSTGSGYPHNSGINSDDVEASIDVQWASAGAPNATIVNAACADPSGGFGGLTAIQNTLNRPNEDGVDVISMSYGEPETTSGATLNAAFNTTFQQAVTAGLGIFVSSGDSLAAANDRNRASATHGIQISGWMSSPYDVSVGGLDFADTYLGENNEYWNPSNNVFYGSAKSYIMEQPWNDDCAGTLLAHYLTGSYITYGSTGFCNTSTGSEFLEVVGGSGGPSNCATGTPATRGVVGGTCAGWPKPAYQSSNIGLLSGLQNDGVRDTPDVALMAANGLWGHYYVLCYTDTTTSGLEQGGIASCSAVQPIDWPGYGGTSISSPIMASIQALVVQHKGSRQGNPNTRYYALAATEYGPSGSASCDSTLGNGVGSACVFYDVTLGDIDTDCTALSGTLHNCYKPSGTYGVLSTNNSAYDPAYPTGPDAPFGSYPRGWDFSSGIGSVNAYNLVMAY
;
A
#
# COMPACT_ATOMS: atom_id res chain seq x y z
N MET A 1 22.49 -51.01 40.81
CA MET A 1 21.98 -51.07 39.39
C MET A 1 21.26 -49.80 38.93
N THR A 2 21.29 -48.68 39.67
CA THR A 2 20.54 -47.46 39.37
C THR A 2 21.34 -46.35 38.68
N GLY A 3 22.66 -46.49 38.51
CA GLY A 3 23.52 -45.46 37.92
C GLY A 3 23.70 -45.55 36.38
N ARG A 4 23.56 -46.73 35.81
CA ARG A 4 23.77 -46.95 34.36
C ARG A 4 22.53 -46.60 33.48
N PHE A 5 21.33 -46.55 34.05
CA PHE A 5 20.10 -46.25 33.33
C PHE A 5 19.91 -44.73 33.14
N ARG A 6 20.43 -43.89 34.03
CA ARG A 6 20.34 -42.40 33.88
C ARG A 6 21.29 -41.87 32.81
N THR A 7 22.45 -42.47 32.64
CA THR A 7 23.43 -42.02 31.65
C THR A 7 23.03 -42.40 30.22
N VAL A 8 22.30 -43.51 30.01
CA VAL A 8 21.79 -43.90 28.70
C VAL A 8 20.61 -43.03 28.28
N LEU A 9 19.73 -42.62 29.21
CA LEU A 9 18.61 -41.74 28.91
C LEU A 9 19.07 -40.29 28.55
N THR A 10 20.12 -39.78 29.21
CA THR A 10 20.69 -38.47 28.92
C THR A 10 21.45 -38.47 27.59
N LEU A 11 22.12 -39.56 27.22
CA LEU A 11 22.76 -39.68 25.90
C LEU A 11 21.74 -39.83 24.77
N LEU A 12 20.63 -40.54 24.97
CA LEU A 12 19.55 -40.64 24.00
C LEU A 12 18.81 -39.30 23.80
N SER A 13 18.63 -38.50 24.85
CA SER A 13 18.04 -37.17 24.76
C SER A 13 18.97 -36.17 24.05
N LEU A 14 20.30 -36.24 24.27
CA LEU A 14 21.27 -35.43 23.56
C LEU A 14 21.41 -35.81 22.09
N VAL A 15 21.34 -37.14 21.76
CA VAL A 15 21.39 -37.60 20.37
C VAL A 15 20.10 -37.30 19.62
N ALA A 16 18.94 -37.31 20.29
CA ALA A 16 17.68 -36.88 19.71
C ALA A 16 17.66 -35.35 19.47
N LEU A 17 18.22 -34.56 20.40
CA LEU A 17 18.33 -33.10 20.24
C LEU A 17 19.34 -32.71 19.15
N VAL A 18 20.46 -33.43 18.98
CA VAL A 18 21.44 -33.21 17.92
C VAL A 18 20.90 -33.69 16.56
N LEU A 19 20.06 -34.73 16.52
CA LEU A 19 19.43 -35.20 15.29
C LEU A 19 18.31 -34.26 14.82
N THR A 20 17.60 -33.58 15.70
CA THR A 20 16.61 -32.56 15.32
C THR A 20 17.26 -31.26 14.86
N PHE A 21 18.42 -30.89 15.40
CA PHE A 21 19.18 -29.72 14.91
C PHE A 21 19.85 -29.97 13.55
N ASN A 22 20.18 -31.21 13.17
CA ASN A 22 20.76 -31.52 11.86
C ASN A 22 19.74 -31.67 10.73
N LEU A 23 18.44 -31.69 11.02
CA LEU A 23 17.38 -31.70 9.99
C LEU A 23 17.04 -30.31 9.45
N VAL A 24 17.51 -29.24 10.10
CA VAL A 24 17.34 -27.85 9.63
C VAL A 24 18.59 -27.33 8.89
N SER A 25 19.70 -28.07 8.92
CA SER A 25 21.01 -27.65 8.38
C SER A 25 21.48 -28.41 7.15
N SER A 26 20.59 -28.93 6.32
CA SER A 26 21.00 -29.31 4.96
C SER A 26 20.43 -28.25 4.00
N ALA A 27 21.17 -27.15 3.80
CA ALA A 27 21.28 -26.55 2.48
C ALA A 27 21.80 -27.65 1.55
N GLY A 28 20.93 -28.59 1.17
CA GLY A 28 21.27 -29.60 0.17
C GLY A 28 21.70 -28.84 -1.07
N ASP A 29 22.74 -29.35 -1.71
CA ASP A 29 23.24 -28.87 -3.00
C ASP A 29 22.00 -28.66 -3.90
N ARG A 30 21.55 -27.36 -4.04
CA ARG A 30 20.31 -27.03 -4.74
C ARG A 30 20.52 -27.42 -6.18
N ARG A 31 19.76 -28.42 -6.63
CA ARG A 31 19.82 -28.81 -8.03
C ARG A 31 19.27 -27.68 -8.88
N GLY A 32 20.08 -27.23 -9.81
CA GLY A 32 19.66 -26.22 -10.78
C GLY A 32 18.40 -26.68 -11.53
N VAL A 33 17.47 -25.74 -11.72
CA VAL A 33 16.22 -25.98 -12.48
C VAL A 33 16.44 -25.86 -14.00
N ILE A 34 17.52 -25.19 -14.42
CA ILE A 34 17.93 -25.08 -15.83
C ILE A 34 18.76 -26.31 -16.19
N THR A 35 18.07 -27.35 -16.67
CA THR A 35 18.68 -28.66 -16.98
C THR A 35 18.85 -28.90 -18.48
N GLN A 36 18.23 -28.07 -19.31
CA GLN A 36 18.32 -28.15 -20.76
C GLN A 36 19.33 -27.15 -21.30
N GLN A 37 19.86 -27.42 -22.51
CA GLN A 37 20.66 -26.45 -23.23
C GLN A 37 19.78 -25.25 -23.63
N ILE A 38 20.29 -24.05 -23.45
CA ILE A 38 19.61 -22.81 -23.88
C ILE A 38 19.64 -22.77 -25.41
N ASP A 39 18.45 -22.75 -26.01
CA ASP A 39 18.22 -22.69 -27.45
C ASP A 39 17.36 -21.48 -27.76
N ASN A 40 17.99 -20.44 -28.31
CA ASN A 40 17.35 -19.16 -28.63
C ASN A 40 16.30 -19.27 -29.76
N SER A 41 16.19 -20.44 -30.44
CA SER A 41 15.14 -20.67 -31.44
C SER A 41 13.85 -21.26 -30.83
N ARG A 42 13.88 -21.69 -29.57
CA ARG A 42 12.75 -22.25 -28.83
C ARG A 42 12.34 -21.30 -27.73
N LEU A 43 11.28 -20.56 -27.97
CA LEU A 43 10.83 -19.47 -27.09
C LEU A 43 9.58 -19.84 -26.30
N THR A 44 9.47 -19.24 -25.14
CA THR A 44 8.28 -19.22 -24.29
C THR A 44 7.89 -17.78 -24.05
N THR A 45 6.62 -17.44 -24.23
CA THR A 45 6.08 -16.11 -23.97
C THR A 45 5.80 -15.95 -22.49
N LEU A 46 6.25 -14.84 -21.91
CA LEU A 46 5.95 -14.40 -20.54
C LEU A 46 4.68 -13.55 -20.61
N ALA A 47 3.55 -14.21 -20.58
CA ALA A 47 2.24 -13.60 -20.80
C ALA A 47 1.81 -12.62 -19.69
N GLY A 48 1.03 -11.60 -20.04
CA GLY A 48 0.48 -10.63 -19.10
C GLY A 48 1.42 -9.48 -18.74
N ASN A 49 2.37 -9.15 -19.62
CA ASN A 49 3.37 -8.10 -19.43
C ASN A 49 3.31 -6.99 -20.49
N THR A 50 2.15 -6.78 -21.06
CA THR A 50 1.89 -5.68 -22.01
C THR A 50 0.79 -4.79 -21.42
N ARG A 51 1.09 -3.51 -21.27
CA ARG A 51 0.17 -2.54 -20.66
C ARG A 51 -1.12 -2.34 -21.47
N PRO A 52 -2.26 -2.07 -20.82
CA PRO A 52 -3.53 -1.88 -21.51
C PRO A 52 -3.58 -0.64 -22.43
N GLU A 53 -2.81 0.41 -22.11
CA GLU A 53 -2.75 1.66 -22.90
C GLU A 53 -2.06 1.49 -24.25
N ILE A 54 -1.35 0.37 -24.45
CA ILE A 54 -0.58 0.11 -25.67
C ILE A 54 -1.51 -0.30 -26.82
N ASN A 55 -1.73 0.60 -27.75
CA ASN A 55 -2.58 0.40 -28.92
C ASN A 55 -2.12 1.27 -30.09
N ALA A 56 -2.59 0.95 -31.29
CA ALA A 56 -2.19 1.65 -32.53
C ALA A 56 -2.56 3.14 -32.59
N LEU A 57 -3.55 3.60 -31.81
CA LEU A 57 -3.94 5.02 -31.78
C LEU A 57 -2.93 5.86 -31.00
N ASN A 58 -2.33 5.27 -29.98
CA ASN A 58 -1.37 5.93 -29.10
C ASN A 58 0.07 5.81 -29.63
N ASP A 59 0.35 4.87 -30.52
CA ASP A 59 1.69 4.56 -31.03
C ASP A 59 2.29 5.74 -31.79
N ARG A 60 3.57 6.06 -31.54
CA ARG A 60 4.36 7.11 -32.17
C ARG A 60 5.65 6.56 -32.81
N GLY A 61 5.76 5.24 -32.90
CA GLY A 61 6.89 4.55 -33.55
C GLY A 61 7.97 4.09 -32.59
N GLU A 62 8.95 3.39 -33.15
CA GLU A 62 10.05 2.78 -32.43
C GLU A 62 10.86 3.80 -31.60
N VAL A 63 11.39 3.37 -30.46
CA VAL A 63 12.38 4.15 -29.72
C VAL A 63 13.72 4.17 -30.43
N ASN A 64 14.61 5.11 -30.07
CA ASN A 64 15.97 5.09 -30.57
C ASN A 64 16.65 3.76 -30.13
N PRO A 65 17.15 2.93 -31.08
CA PRO A 65 17.80 1.66 -30.73
C PRO A 65 19.03 1.79 -29.84
N ASP A 66 19.69 2.95 -29.84
CA ASP A 66 20.84 3.26 -28.97
C ASP A 66 20.45 3.86 -27.63
N LEU A 67 19.15 3.98 -27.33
CA LEU A 67 18.66 4.43 -26.02
C LEU A 67 19.23 3.52 -24.92
N GLN A 68 19.93 4.10 -23.96
CA GLN A 68 20.46 3.36 -22.81
C GLN A 68 19.35 3.10 -21.79
N LEU A 69 19.15 1.83 -21.48
CA LEU A 69 18.28 1.36 -20.41
C LEU A 69 19.17 0.79 -19.31
N ASN A 70 19.40 1.60 -18.29
CA ASN A 70 20.31 1.27 -17.21
C ASN A 70 19.54 0.67 -16.03
N HIS A 71 20.17 -0.27 -15.33
CA HIS A 71 19.65 -0.84 -14.10
C HIS A 71 18.24 -1.44 -14.21
N MET A 72 18.01 -2.15 -15.32
CA MET A 72 16.82 -2.99 -15.45
C MET A 72 16.92 -4.19 -14.51
N LEU A 73 15.80 -4.64 -14.00
CA LEU A 73 15.77 -5.82 -13.13
C LEU A 73 15.17 -7.02 -13.86
N LEU A 74 15.78 -8.19 -13.67
CA LEU A 74 15.21 -9.47 -14.07
C LEU A 74 14.76 -10.22 -12.81
N LEU A 75 13.46 -10.45 -12.70
CA LEU A 75 12.88 -11.24 -11.62
C LEU A 75 13.05 -12.73 -11.91
N LEU A 76 13.62 -13.45 -10.96
CA LEU A 76 13.87 -14.90 -11.04
C LEU A 76 12.77 -15.68 -10.32
N GLN A 77 12.55 -16.90 -10.77
CA GLN A 77 11.49 -17.77 -10.27
C GLN A 77 12.05 -18.92 -9.44
N ARG A 78 11.56 -19.09 -8.23
CA ARG A 78 11.78 -20.28 -7.41
C ARG A 78 11.01 -21.49 -7.94
N SER A 79 11.49 -22.70 -7.64
CA SER A 79 10.69 -23.88 -7.90
C SER A 79 9.42 -23.91 -7.02
N PRO A 80 8.35 -24.60 -7.42
CA PRO A 80 7.15 -24.75 -6.59
C PRO A 80 7.44 -25.33 -5.20
N GLU A 81 8.45 -26.21 -5.09
CA GLU A 81 8.88 -26.80 -3.82
C GLU A 81 9.56 -25.76 -2.92
N GLN A 82 10.37 -24.86 -3.50
CA GLN A 82 11.00 -23.76 -2.77
C GLN A 82 9.96 -22.72 -2.33
N GLU A 83 8.99 -22.40 -3.19
CA GLU A 83 7.90 -21.49 -2.84
C GLU A 83 7.11 -22.02 -1.64
N LYS A 84 6.68 -23.27 -1.71
CA LYS A 84 5.99 -23.91 -0.59
C LYS A 84 6.82 -23.97 0.70
N ALA A 85 8.14 -24.21 0.57
CA ALA A 85 9.04 -24.21 1.73
C ALA A 85 9.19 -22.81 2.35
N LEU A 86 9.17 -21.75 1.53
CA LEU A 86 9.18 -20.37 1.99
C LEU A 86 7.87 -20.01 2.70
N GLU A 87 6.72 -20.33 2.10
CA GLU A 87 5.40 -20.12 2.72
C GLU A 87 5.35 -20.79 4.10
N GLN A 88 5.74 -22.07 4.18
CA GLN A 88 5.78 -22.79 5.44
C GLN A 88 6.75 -22.16 6.44
N PHE A 89 7.90 -21.66 5.98
CA PHE A 89 8.87 -20.99 6.85
C PHE A 89 8.31 -19.68 7.41
N ILE A 90 7.61 -18.90 6.59
CA ILE A 90 6.93 -17.66 7.03
C ILE A 90 5.86 -18.00 8.07
N GLU A 91 5.03 -19.03 7.83
CA GLU A 91 4.02 -19.47 8.81
C GLU A 91 4.66 -19.86 10.15
N GLU A 92 5.76 -20.63 10.13
CA GLU A 92 6.49 -21.03 11.32
C GLU A 92 7.12 -19.85 12.08
N GLN A 93 7.61 -18.81 11.35
CA GLN A 93 8.13 -17.60 11.97
C GLN A 93 7.05 -16.80 12.74
N HIS A 94 5.79 -16.93 12.34
CA HIS A 94 4.66 -16.24 12.97
C HIS A 94 3.88 -17.09 13.97
N ASN A 95 4.21 -18.39 14.09
CA ASN A 95 3.56 -19.29 15.03
C ASN A 95 4.28 -19.30 16.39
N PRO A 96 3.65 -18.78 17.49
CA PRO A 96 4.29 -18.74 18.80
C PRO A 96 4.69 -20.09 19.37
N ASN A 97 4.13 -21.19 18.85
CA ASN A 97 4.46 -22.55 19.28
C ASN A 97 5.61 -23.18 18.45
N SER A 98 6.07 -22.51 17.42
CA SER A 98 7.18 -22.99 16.59
C SER A 98 8.54 -22.67 17.20
N PRO A 99 9.54 -23.55 17.07
CA PRO A 99 10.93 -23.21 17.40
C PRO A 99 11.53 -22.13 16.48
N LEU A 100 10.87 -21.83 15.35
CA LEU A 100 11.26 -20.78 14.41
C LEU A 100 10.54 -19.46 14.67
N PHE A 101 9.72 -19.37 15.72
CA PHE A 101 9.00 -18.13 16.07
C PHE A 101 9.95 -16.94 16.18
N GLN A 102 9.69 -15.88 15.40
CA GLN A 102 10.50 -14.67 15.30
C GLN A 102 11.99 -14.93 14.95
N HIS A 103 12.28 -16.04 14.27
CA HIS A 103 13.61 -16.32 13.76
C HIS A 103 13.81 -15.63 12.40
N TRP A 104 14.10 -14.32 12.44
CA TRP A 104 14.26 -13.48 11.25
C TRP A 104 15.58 -13.77 10.53
N ILE A 105 15.56 -13.75 9.19
CA ILE A 105 16.72 -14.08 8.37
C ILE A 105 17.15 -12.91 7.48
N GLN A 106 18.43 -12.87 7.16
CA GLN A 106 19.03 -11.86 6.29
C GLN A 106 18.96 -12.27 4.82
N ALA A 107 19.13 -11.31 3.89
CA ALA A 107 19.04 -11.54 2.45
C ALA A 107 19.93 -12.69 1.95
N ALA A 108 21.16 -12.80 2.44
CA ALA A 108 22.08 -13.87 2.04
C ALA A 108 21.57 -15.26 2.50
N GLU A 109 21.01 -15.36 3.71
CA GLU A 109 20.36 -16.60 4.18
C GLU A 109 19.08 -16.88 3.39
N PHE A 110 18.26 -15.86 3.13
CA PHE A 110 17.10 -15.99 2.27
C PHE A 110 17.49 -16.54 0.90
N GLY A 111 18.49 -15.94 0.27
CA GLY A 111 19.05 -16.39 -1.00
C GLY A 111 19.58 -17.81 -0.94
N GLN A 112 20.29 -18.21 0.13
CA GLN A 112 20.77 -19.57 0.32
C GLN A 112 19.68 -20.60 0.51
N ARG A 113 18.56 -20.25 1.12
CA ARG A 113 17.45 -21.20 1.41
C ARG A 113 16.42 -21.23 0.31
N PHE A 114 16.05 -20.10 -0.25
CA PHE A 114 14.88 -19.94 -1.10
C PHE A 114 15.18 -19.33 -2.48
N GLY A 115 16.35 -18.74 -2.72
CA GLY A 115 16.74 -18.22 -4.03
C GLY A 115 17.12 -19.31 -5.03
N LEU A 116 17.44 -18.96 -6.26
CA LEU A 116 17.93 -19.89 -7.27
C LEU A 116 19.31 -20.47 -6.89
N ALA A 117 19.65 -21.60 -7.47
CA ALA A 117 21.01 -22.13 -7.39
C ALA A 117 21.99 -21.23 -8.16
N GLN A 118 23.20 -21.06 -7.65
CA GLN A 118 24.26 -20.26 -8.32
C GLN A 118 24.47 -20.72 -9.77
N SER A 119 24.41 -22.04 -10.02
CA SER A 119 24.55 -22.60 -11.37
C SER A 119 23.46 -22.16 -12.36
N ASP A 120 22.28 -21.75 -11.87
CA ASP A 120 21.21 -21.24 -12.71
C ASP A 120 21.38 -19.73 -12.93
N THR A 121 21.73 -18.97 -11.89
CA THR A 121 22.04 -17.55 -12.04
C THR A 121 23.24 -17.32 -12.96
N ASP A 122 24.27 -18.18 -12.91
CA ASP A 122 25.42 -18.13 -13.83
C ASP A 122 24.97 -18.31 -15.29
N LYS A 123 24.11 -19.32 -15.57
CA LYS A 123 23.57 -19.54 -16.94
C LYS A 123 22.70 -18.39 -17.43
N ILE A 124 21.93 -17.78 -16.57
CA ILE A 124 21.09 -16.62 -16.90
C ILE A 124 22.00 -15.40 -17.21
N THR A 125 23.04 -15.18 -16.39
CA THR A 125 24.05 -14.15 -16.60
C THR A 125 24.73 -14.34 -17.96
N GLU A 126 25.25 -15.55 -18.25
CA GLU A 126 25.87 -15.86 -19.54
C GLU A 126 24.91 -15.65 -20.73
N TRP A 127 23.61 -15.96 -20.55
CA TRP A 127 22.60 -15.72 -21.57
C TRP A 127 22.37 -14.22 -21.82
N LEU A 128 22.23 -13.38 -20.77
CA LEU A 128 22.11 -11.92 -20.91
C LEU A 128 23.34 -11.34 -21.60
N GLU A 129 24.54 -11.72 -21.16
CA GLU A 129 25.82 -11.26 -21.72
C GLU A 129 25.99 -11.68 -23.20
N SER A 130 25.42 -12.82 -23.62
CA SER A 130 25.45 -13.27 -25.02
C SER A 130 24.74 -12.32 -25.99
N TYR A 131 23.82 -11.49 -25.49
CA TYR A 131 23.16 -10.42 -26.24
C TYR A 131 23.86 -9.05 -26.08
N GLY A 132 25.00 -9.02 -25.41
CA GLY A 132 25.78 -7.79 -25.16
C GLY A 132 25.23 -6.94 -24.02
N LEU A 133 24.29 -7.47 -23.24
CA LEU A 133 23.81 -6.84 -22.01
C LEU A 133 24.92 -6.92 -20.96
N LYS A 134 25.03 -5.90 -20.13
CA LYS A 134 25.94 -5.88 -19.00
C LYS A 134 25.19 -6.29 -17.73
N VAL A 135 25.56 -7.41 -17.12
CA VAL A 135 25.09 -7.74 -15.78
C VAL A 135 25.83 -6.90 -14.76
N GLU A 136 25.11 -6.04 -14.06
CA GLU A 136 25.67 -5.14 -13.04
C GLU A 136 25.84 -5.87 -11.74
N HIS A 137 24.81 -6.64 -11.32
CA HIS A 137 24.78 -7.31 -10.05
C HIS A 137 23.73 -8.43 -9.96
N VAL A 138 24.07 -9.53 -9.28
CA VAL A 138 23.13 -10.55 -8.80
C VAL A 138 22.88 -10.29 -7.32
N TYR A 139 21.64 -10.00 -6.93
CA TYR A 139 21.33 -9.68 -5.56
C TYR A 139 21.58 -10.84 -4.58
N PRO A 140 21.96 -10.57 -3.33
CA PRO A 140 22.21 -11.60 -2.30
C PRO A 140 21.05 -12.56 -2.08
N ASN A 141 19.81 -12.10 -2.31
CA ASN A 141 18.59 -12.91 -2.24
C ASN A 141 18.45 -13.94 -3.36
N GLN A 142 19.31 -13.91 -4.39
CA GLN A 142 19.30 -14.84 -5.53
C GLN A 142 17.96 -14.91 -6.29
N ILE A 143 17.19 -13.81 -6.30
CA ILE A 143 15.90 -13.70 -7.00
C ILE A 143 15.82 -12.47 -7.91
N LEU A 144 16.86 -11.64 -7.94
CA LEU A 144 16.97 -10.47 -8.81
C LEU A 144 18.35 -10.39 -9.46
N ILE A 145 18.36 -9.99 -10.72
CA ILE A 145 19.57 -9.61 -11.47
C ILE A 145 19.38 -8.19 -11.97
N ASP A 146 20.33 -7.31 -11.65
CA ASP A 146 20.45 -5.96 -12.19
C ASP A 146 21.31 -6.01 -13.45
N TYR A 147 20.78 -5.46 -14.57
CA TYR A 147 21.47 -5.46 -15.85
C TYR A 147 21.18 -4.19 -16.65
N SER A 148 22.06 -3.84 -17.57
CA SER A 148 21.98 -2.65 -18.41
C SER A 148 22.25 -2.98 -19.87
N GLY A 149 21.71 -2.17 -20.79
CA GLY A 149 21.99 -2.28 -22.22
C GLY A 149 21.27 -1.24 -23.05
N THR A 150 21.42 -1.30 -24.36
CA THR A 150 20.66 -0.48 -25.30
C THR A 150 19.27 -1.06 -25.54
N ALA A 151 18.33 -0.23 -25.98
CA ALA A 151 16.98 -0.68 -26.39
C ALA A 151 17.08 -1.85 -27.38
N SER A 152 17.94 -1.74 -28.39
CA SER A 152 18.14 -2.82 -29.39
C SER A 152 18.65 -4.13 -28.77
N GLN A 153 19.52 -4.08 -27.75
CA GLN A 153 19.98 -5.28 -27.05
C GLN A 153 18.86 -5.93 -26.23
N ILE A 154 18.04 -5.12 -25.54
CA ILE A 154 16.87 -5.56 -24.79
C ILE A 154 15.84 -6.21 -25.74
N GLU A 155 15.51 -5.54 -26.85
CA GLU A 155 14.58 -6.03 -27.87
C GLU A 155 15.02 -7.40 -28.42
N ASN A 156 16.32 -7.54 -28.72
CA ASN A 156 16.88 -8.79 -29.20
C ASN A 156 16.86 -9.92 -28.16
N ALA A 157 17.17 -9.61 -26.90
CA ALA A 157 17.22 -10.62 -25.83
C ALA A 157 15.81 -11.13 -25.46
N PHE A 158 14.82 -10.22 -25.41
CA PHE A 158 13.45 -10.54 -24.99
C PHE A 158 12.45 -10.66 -26.14
N HIS A 159 12.89 -10.58 -27.39
CA HIS A 159 12.08 -10.71 -28.60
C HIS A 159 10.85 -9.80 -28.62
N ILE A 160 11.04 -8.54 -28.25
CA ILE A 160 10.04 -7.47 -28.22
C ILE A 160 10.46 -6.33 -29.15
N GLN A 161 9.56 -5.36 -29.31
CA GLN A 161 9.88 -4.01 -29.80
C GLN A 161 9.48 -2.99 -28.73
N LEU A 162 10.28 -1.95 -28.57
CA LEU A 162 10.00 -0.83 -27.70
C LEU A 162 9.55 0.36 -28.55
N HIS A 163 8.36 0.86 -28.27
CA HIS A 163 7.77 2.01 -28.96
C HIS A 163 7.49 3.15 -28.00
N ASN A 164 7.41 4.35 -28.57
CA ASN A 164 6.88 5.52 -27.90
C ASN A 164 5.37 5.58 -28.09
N TYR A 165 4.64 5.93 -27.04
CA TYR A 165 3.19 6.08 -27.02
C TYR A 165 2.81 7.43 -26.44
N LEU A 166 1.84 8.12 -27.05
CA LEU A 166 1.31 9.37 -26.52
C LEU A 166 0.08 9.07 -25.66
N ILE A 167 0.26 9.18 -24.35
CA ILE A 167 -0.76 8.87 -23.35
C ILE A 167 -1.03 10.14 -22.55
N ASN A 168 -2.27 10.62 -22.54
CA ASN A 168 -2.69 11.82 -21.83
C ASN A 168 -1.81 13.07 -22.11
N GLY A 169 -1.25 13.15 -23.32
CA GLY A 169 -0.37 14.26 -23.74
C GLY A 169 1.11 14.05 -23.44
N GLU A 170 1.48 12.97 -22.76
CA GLU A 170 2.87 12.61 -22.45
C GLU A 170 3.38 11.48 -23.31
N LEU A 171 4.67 11.54 -23.65
CA LEU A 171 5.34 10.49 -24.42
C LEU A 171 5.87 9.44 -23.45
N ARG A 172 5.32 8.23 -23.55
CA ARG A 172 5.70 7.07 -22.74
C ARG A 172 6.32 5.99 -23.60
N MET A 173 7.32 5.28 -23.08
CA MET A 173 7.90 4.11 -23.72
C MET A 173 7.26 2.84 -23.18
N ALA A 174 7.03 1.85 -24.05
CA ALA A 174 6.63 0.50 -23.62
C ALA A 174 6.90 -0.56 -24.69
N ASN A 175 6.89 -1.83 -24.26
CA ASN A 175 6.94 -2.99 -25.15
C ASN A 175 5.62 -3.17 -25.91
N THR A 176 5.72 -3.51 -27.19
CA THR A 176 4.55 -3.73 -28.06
C THR A 176 3.84 -5.05 -27.82
N SER A 177 4.54 -6.02 -27.23
CA SER A 177 4.07 -7.39 -27.01
C SER A 177 4.73 -7.98 -25.76
N ASP A 178 4.16 -9.06 -25.26
CA ASP A 178 4.74 -9.81 -24.13
C ASP A 178 6.16 -10.32 -24.45
N PRO A 179 7.10 -10.24 -23.49
CA PRO A 179 8.46 -10.73 -23.67
C PRO A 179 8.51 -12.23 -23.93
N GLN A 180 9.51 -12.66 -24.69
CA GLN A 180 9.80 -14.08 -24.91
C GLN A 180 11.22 -14.42 -24.51
N ILE A 181 11.41 -15.58 -23.92
CA ILE A 181 12.71 -16.10 -23.49
C ILE A 181 12.91 -17.54 -23.97
N PRO A 182 14.16 -18.04 -24.05
CA PRO A 182 14.40 -19.45 -24.31
C PRO A 182 13.62 -20.35 -23.34
N THR A 183 12.93 -21.35 -23.87
CA THR A 183 12.08 -22.28 -23.08
C THR A 183 12.85 -22.96 -21.93
N ALA A 184 14.15 -23.17 -22.11
CA ALA A 184 15.02 -23.73 -21.07
C ALA A 184 15.09 -22.83 -19.80
N LEU A 185 14.90 -21.53 -19.94
CA LEU A 185 14.95 -20.52 -18.86
C LEU A 185 13.59 -20.29 -18.19
N ALA A 186 12.49 -20.72 -18.80
CA ALA A 186 11.12 -20.40 -18.37
C ALA A 186 10.76 -20.92 -16.96
N LYS A 187 11.55 -21.85 -16.39
CA LYS A 187 11.38 -22.32 -15.01
C LYS A 187 12.18 -21.52 -13.97
N ALA A 188 13.04 -20.62 -14.44
CA ALA A 188 13.95 -19.85 -13.60
C ALA A 188 13.73 -18.34 -13.69
N ILE A 189 12.93 -17.87 -14.64
CA ILE A 189 12.67 -16.46 -14.90
C ILE A 189 11.18 -16.20 -14.84
N VAL A 190 10.76 -15.22 -14.03
CA VAL A 190 9.40 -14.63 -14.06
C VAL A 190 9.30 -13.64 -15.21
N GLY A 191 10.22 -12.68 -15.27
CA GLY A 191 10.27 -11.71 -16.36
C GLY A 191 11.17 -10.50 -16.11
N PRO A 192 11.43 -9.71 -17.16
CA PRO A 192 12.09 -8.41 -17.04
C PRO A 192 11.14 -7.37 -16.46
N LEU A 193 11.64 -6.53 -15.56
CA LEU A 193 10.98 -5.33 -15.05
C LEU A 193 11.46 -4.12 -15.85
N TYR A 194 10.66 -3.05 -15.80
CA TYR A 194 11.02 -1.75 -16.37
C TYR A 194 11.09 -1.71 -17.91
N LEU A 195 10.26 -2.53 -18.59
CA LEU A 195 10.08 -2.47 -20.04
C LEU A 195 9.20 -1.27 -20.49
N ASN A 196 8.72 -0.49 -19.53
CA ASN A 196 7.93 0.71 -19.78
C ASN A 196 8.29 1.79 -18.75
N ASN A 197 8.03 3.05 -19.08
CA ASN A 197 8.29 4.19 -18.20
C ASN A 197 6.99 4.89 -17.73
N PHE A 198 5.97 4.12 -17.49
CA PHE A 198 4.80 4.60 -16.78
C PHE A 198 5.11 4.69 -15.29
N HIS A 199 4.62 5.75 -14.65
CA HIS A 199 4.78 5.95 -13.21
C HIS A 199 3.58 5.39 -12.45
N PRO A 200 3.77 4.89 -11.25
CA PRO A 200 2.66 4.54 -10.36
C PRO A 200 1.87 5.79 -9.99
N GLN A 201 0.76 5.58 -9.32
CA GLN A 201 -0.04 6.67 -8.80
C GLN A 201 0.18 6.78 -7.29
N ALA A 202 0.54 7.96 -6.83
CA ALA A 202 0.47 8.31 -5.41
C ALA A 202 -1.00 8.32 -4.96
N MET A 203 -1.28 7.76 -3.77
CA MET A 203 -2.64 7.51 -3.30
C MET A 203 -3.13 8.61 -2.35
N HIS A 204 -3.03 9.86 -2.80
CA HIS A 204 -3.59 11.03 -2.12
C HIS A 204 -4.61 11.76 -3.00
N GLN A 205 -5.47 12.53 -2.36
CA GLN A 205 -6.47 13.39 -2.99
C GLN A 205 -6.41 14.78 -2.38
N ARG A 206 -6.58 15.79 -3.24
CA ARG A 206 -6.81 17.17 -2.79
C ARG A 206 -8.19 17.31 -2.18
N LEU A 207 -8.42 18.43 -1.49
CA LEU A 207 -9.74 18.77 -1.01
C LEU A 207 -10.76 18.69 -2.13
N HIS A 208 -11.88 18.04 -1.83
CA HIS A 208 -13.02 17.96 -2.73
C HIS A 208 -13.53 19.37 -3.07
N GLY A 209 -13.90 19.59 -4.34
CA GLY A 209 -14.33 20.90 -4.81
C GLY A 209 -15.69 21.38 -4.26
N ALA A 210 -16.49 20.47 -3.73
CA ALA A 210 -17.73 20.71 -3.01
C ALA A 210 -17.66 20.07 -1.62
N HIS A 211 -18.29 20.66 -0.62
CA HIS A 211 -18.40 20.07 0.72
C HIS A 211 -19.83 20.15 1.24
N ILE A 212 -20.20 19.16 2.03
CA ILE A 212 -21.49 19.11 2.73
C ILE A 212 -21.32 19.86 4.04
N SER A 213 -21.87 21.07 4.11
CA SER A 213 -21.89 21.81 5.36
C SER A 213 -22.87 21.17 6.34
N PRO A 214 -22.52 21.05 7.63
CA PRO A 214 -23.47 20.63 8.66
C PRO A 214 -24.71 21.51 8.59
N THR A 215 -25.89 20.91 8.43
CA THR A 215 -27.12 21.69 8.36
C THR A 215 -27.31 22.53 9.59
N ALA A 216 -27.55 23.81 9.41
CA ALA A 216 -27.64 24.83 10.44
C ALA A 216 -28.84 24.65 11.37
N GLY A 217 -28.83 23.60 12.20
CA GLY A 217 -29.74 23.42 13.33
C GLY A 217 -29.19 23.94 14.66
N GLY A 218 -27.95 24.34 14.70
CA GLY A 218 -27.30 24.86 15.90
C GLY A 218 -26.09 25.72 15.54
N SER A 219 -25.80 26.70 16.37
CA SER A 219 -24.69 27.63 16.24
C SER A 219 -23.33 26.98 16.58
N PHE A 220 -23.05 25.81 16.04
CA PHE A 220 -21.75 25.19 16.17
C PHE A 220 -20.81 25.83 15.16
N GLN A 221 -19.83 26.52 15.66
CA GLN A 221 -18.66 26.95 14.90
C GLN A 221 -17.44 26.56 15.76
N PRO A 222 -16.78 25.42 15.51
CA PRO A 222 -15.42 25.25 16.02
C PRO A 222 -14.58 26.43 15.57
N ASP A 223 -13.64 26.86 16.39
CA ASP A 223 -12.68 27.93 15.99
C ASP A 223 -11.91 27.57 14.71
N TYR A 224 -12.06 26.33 14.26
CA TYR A 224 -11.47 25.71 13.10
C TYR A 224 -12.44 25.48 11.96
N THR A 225 -13.44 26.27 11.79
CA THR A 225 -14.32 26.17 10.64
C THR A 225 -14.26 27.42 9.78
N ALA A 226 -13.66 27.29 8.61
CA ALA A 226 -14.02 28.11 7.49
C ALA A 226 -15.17 27.40 6.77
N GLY A 227 -16.43 27.71 7.11
CA GLY A 227 -17.57 27.20 6.34
C GLY A 227 -18.13 25.81 6.67
N GLY A 228 -17.70 25.14 7.72
CA GLY A 228 -18.17 23.80 8.10
C GLY A 228 -17.11 22.71 8.00
N GLU A 229 -15.87 23.06 7.68
CA GLU A 229 -14.74 22.13 7.57
C GLU A 229 -14.19 21.77 8.95
N LEU A 230 -13.74 20.51 9.10
CA LEU A 230 -13.21 19.90 10.31
C LEU A 230 -11.81 19.32 10.04
N PRO A 231 -10.79 20.18 9.86
CA PRO A 231 -9.43 19.73 9.57
C PRO A 231 -8.82 18.98 10.76
N LEU A 232 -8.21 17.82 10.49
CA LEU A 232 -7.56 17.00 11.50
C LEU A 232 -6.10 17.40 11.69
N VAL A 233 -5.70 17.41 12.95
CA VAL A 233 -4.31 17.56 13.41
C VAL A 233 -3.89 16.35 14.24
N PRO A 234 -2.58 16.15 14.53
CA PRO A 234 -2.11 15.01 15.33
C PRO A 234 -2.82 14.81 16.66
N TRP A 235 -3.26 15.89 17.32
CA TRP A 235 -4.05 15.78 18.54
C TRP A 235 -5.37 15.05 18.34
N ASP A 236 -6.07 15.30 17.24
CA ASP A 236 -7.35 14.67 16.94
C ASP A 236 -7.14 13.18 16.67
N LEU A 237 -6.10 12.82 15.89
CA LEU A 237 -5.69 11.45 15.69
C LEU A 237 -5.45 10.71 17.03
N GLU A 238 -4.69 11.35 17.96
CA GLU A 238 -4.40 10.80 19.27
C GLU A 238 -5.68 10.50 20.08
N LYS A 239 -6.73 11.30 19.89
CA LYS A 239 -8.02 11.15 20.57
C LYS A 239 -8.92 10.13 19.91
N ILE A 240 -9.10 10.25 18.60
CA ILE A 240 -10.05 9.43 17.85
C ILE A 240 -9.62 7.96 17.92
N TYR A 241 -8.34 7.66 17.65
CA TYR A 241 -7.82 6.28 17.66
C TYR A 241 -7.21 5.84 18.99
N ASN A 242 -7.48 6.60 20.10
CA ASN A 242 -7.04 6.25 21.44
C ASN A 242 -5.53 5.99 21.56
N ILE A 243 -4.69 6.78 20.89
CA ILE A 243 -3.23 6.65 20.93
C ILE A 243 -2.65 7.32 22.19
N ALA A 244 -3.20 8.47 22.62
CA ALA A 244 -2.67 9.29 23.72
C ALA A 244 -2.35 8.52 25.03
N PRO A 245 -3.11 7.50 25.44
CA PRO A 245 -2.78 6.72 26.63
C PRO A 245 -1.45 5.97 26.54
N LEU A 246 -0.98 5.60 25.34
CA LEU A 246 0.34 4.98 25.13
C LEU A 246 1.47 5.95 25.48
N TYR A 247 1.33 7.22 25.08
CA TYR A 247 2.34 8.25 25.30
C TYR A 247 2.46 8.68 26.77
N SER A 248 1.40 8.48 27.56
CA SER A 248 1.33 8.90 28.96
C SER A 248 1.59 7.77 29.97
N GLN A 249 2.03 6.61 29.53
CA GLN A 249 2.44 5.52 30.44
C GLN A 249 3.70 5.87 31.25
N SER A 250 3.94 5.12 32.32
CA SER A 250 5.15 5.26 33.15
C SER A 250 6.45 5.05 32.34
N THR A 251 6.40 4.18 31.34
CA THR A 251 7.39 4.07 30.26
C THR A 251 6.64 4.41 28.98
N PRO A 252 6.78 5.64 28.45
CA PRO A 252 6.03 6.08 27.29
C PRO A 252 6.31 5.21 26.06
N ILE A 253 5.24 4.82 25.37
CA ILE A 253 5.30 4.11 24.09
C ILE A 253 5.01 5.14 23.01
N THR A 254 6.04 5.66 22.39
CA THR A 254 6.02 6.79 21.45
C THR A 254 6.75 6.51 20.14
N GLY A 255 7.16 5.26 19.90
CA GLY A 255 8.00 4.84 18.79
C GLY A 255 9.52 4.92 19.06
N THR A 256 9.91 5.20 20.33
CA THR A 256 11.33 5.31 20.68
C THR A 256 12.09 4.02 20.40
N GLY A 257 13.17 4.13 19.61
CA GLY A 257 14.01 3.00 19.24
C GLY A 257 13.49 2.20 18.05
N THR A 258 12.42 2.65 17.40
CA THR A 258 11.90 2.06 16.16
C THR A 258 12.19 2.95 14.96
N THR A 259 12.20 2.35 13.77
CA THR A 259 12.41 3.05 12.49
C THR A 259 11.29 2.70 11.53
N ILE A 260 10.63 3.73 11.01
CA ILE A 260 9.62 3.64 9.96
C ILE A 260 10.26 4.11 8.65
N MET A 261 10.24 3.25 7.64
CA MET A 261 10.68 3.55 6.28
C MET A 261 9.45 3.90 5.45
N LEU A 262 9.47 5.06 4.85
CA LEU A 262 8.48 5.54 3.88
C LEU A 262 9.10 5.39 2.48
N VAL A 263 8.38 4.73 1.59
CA VAL A 263 8.87 4.32 0.27
C VAL A 263 8.42 5.32 -0.77
N GLU A 264 9.40 6.03 -1.34
CA GLU A 264 9.16 7.16 -2.22
C GLU A 264 9.95 7.07 -3.53
N ASP A 265 9.55 7.86 -4.51
CA ASP A 265 10.32 8.13 -5.73
C ASP A 265 10.83 9.58 -5.78
N THR A 266 10.65 10.32 -4.69
CA THR A 266 11.04 11.72 -4.52
C THR A 266 11.63 11.97 -3.14
N ASN A 267 12.56 12.92 -3.06
CA ASN A 267 13.02 13.41 -1.77
C ASN A 267 12.01 14.38 -1.15
N GLN A 268 12.12 14.55 0.15
CA GLN A 268 11.31 15.52 0.90
C GLN A 268 11.67 16.96 0.51
N TRP A 269 10.66 17.78 0.22
CA TRP A 269 10.81 19.21 0.05
C TRP A 269 11.49 19.87 1.27
N ASN A 270 12.43 20.77 1.04
CA ASN A 270 13.24 21.45 2.06
C ASN A 270 14.18 20.58 2.91
N CYS A 271 14.34 19.28 2.61
CA CYS A 271 15.31 18.41 3.25
C CYS A 271 16.53 18.09 2.39
N LEU A 272 16.75 18.83 1.33
CA LEU A 272 17.70 18.51 0.28
C LEU A 272 19.19 18.64 0.66
N PRO A 273 20.08 17.82 0.05
CA PRO A 273 21.52 17.96 0.15
C PRO A 273 21.98 19.25 -0.56
N GLY A 274 22.41 20.18 0.17
CA GLY A 274 22.85 21.50 -0.34
C GLY A 274 22.89 22.52 0.78
N ASN A 275 22.23 22.22 1.87
CA ASN A 275 22.44 22.90 3.14
C ASN A 275 23.64 22.25 3.86
N PRO A 276 24.59 23.02 4.42
CA PRO A 276 25.99 22.61 4.67
C PRO A 276 26.23 21.56 5.78
N ALA A 277 25.28 20.70 6.07
CA ALA A 277 25.40 19.72 7.16
C ALA A 277 25.45 18.24 6.70
N VAL A 278 25.67 17.96 5.41
CA VAL A 278 25.66 16.58 4.93
C VAL A 278 27.08 16.05 4.69
N PRO A 279 27.49 14.96 5.34
CA PRO A 279 28.73 14.26 4.98
C PRO A 279 28.60 13.54 3.64
N ALA A 280 29.56 13.73 2.76
CA ALA A 280 29.61 13.18 1.40
C ALA A 280 29.86 11.66 1.29
N ASN A 281 29.64 10.86 2.32
CA ASN A 281 29.98 9.44 2.34
C ASN A 281 28.83 8.61 2.97
N GLY A 282 27.72 8.45 2.26
CA GLY A 282 26.67 7.51 2.68
C GLY A 282 26.02 7.83 4.02
N GLY A 283 26.09 9.09 4.46
CA GLY A 283 25.43 9.58 5.66
C GLY A 283 24.07 10.16 5.31
N TYR A 284 23.13 9.96 6.21
CA TYR A 284 21.76 10.48 6.09
C TYR A 284 21.73 12.01 6.07
N ASN A 285 20.86 12.57 5.26
CA ASN A 285 20.51 13.98 5.34
C ASN A 285 19.57 14.18 6.53
N VAL A 286 19.88 15.11 7.40
CA VAL A 286 18.97 15.52 8.48
C VAL A 286 18.28 16.79 8.04
N CYS A 287 16.96 16.79 8.05
CA CYS A 287 16.19 17.99 7.72
C CYS A 287 16.51 19.15 8.65
N ALA A 288 16.57 20.35 8.08
CA ALA A 288 16.73 21.58 8.85
C ALA A 288 15.51 21.81 9.78
N ALA A 289 15.73 22.56 10.86
CA ALA A 289 14.64 22.97 11.75
C ALA A 289 13.56 23.85 11.07
N THR A 290 13.81 24.29 9.85
CA THR A 290 12.91 25.09 9.01
C THR A 290 12.23 24.25 7.91
N SER A 291 12.49 22.95 7.84
CA SER A 291 11.81 22.06 6.89
C SER A 291 10.32 21.94 7.21
N ASP A 292 9.52 21.59 6.22
CA ASP A 292 8.07 21.44 6.39
C ASP A 292 7.74 20.39 7.45
N TRP A 293 8.46 19.26 7.47
CA TRP A 293 8.34 18.27 8.53
C TRP A 293 8.62 18.82 9.94
N ALA A 294 9.68 19.62 10.10
CA ALA A 294 10.02 20.20 11.39
C ALA A 294 9.02 21.27 11.82
N VAL A 295 8.55 22.09 10.88
CA VAL A 295 7.52 23.10 11.13
C VAL A 295 6.19 22.46 11.52
N PHE A 296 5.75 21.42 10.80
CA PHE A 296 4.57 20.61 11.14
C PHE A 296 4.64 20.13 12.59
N ARG A 297 5.71 19.45 12.95
CA ARG A 297 5.91 18.90 14.30
C ARG A 297 5.92 19.99 15.38
N ASN A 298 6.67 21.06 15.15
CA ASN A 298 6.80 22.15 16.11
C ASN A 298 5.48 22.90 16.34
N THR A 299 4.76 23.20 15.26
CA THR A 299 3.49 23.94 15.33
C THR A 299 2.41 23.10 16.02
N LEU A 300 2.33 21.81 15.72
CA LEU A 300 1.32 20.91 16.25
C LEU A 300 1.75 20.22 17.56
N GLY A 301 2.87 20.65 18.15
CA GLY A 301 3.27 20.30 19.51
C GLY A 301 3.83 18.89 19.68
N LEU A 302 4.23 18.18 18.63
CA LEU A 302 4.82 16.83 18.71
C LEU A 302 6.13 16.76 19.50
N PRO A 303 6.99 17.83 19.59
CA PRO A 303 8.19 17.80 20.44
C PRO A 303 7.93 17.56 21.93
N ARG A 304 6.65 17.69 22.41
CA ARG A 304 6.29 17.32 23.80
C ARG A 304 6.56 15.84 24.10
N TYR A 305 6.63 15.00 23.07
CA TYR A 305 6.93 13.57 23.18
C TYR A 305 8.40 13.25 22.94
N GLY A 306 9.15 14.12 22.26
CA GLY A 306 10.57 13.99 21.97
C GLY A 306 10.96 14.51 20.58
N ASN A 307 12.23 14.38 20.25
CA ASN A 307 12.80 14.86 19.00
C ASN A 307 13.46 13.68 18.25
N PRO A 308 12.71 12.95 17.43
CA PRO A 308 13.24 11.84 16.65
C PRO A 308 14.18 12.33 15.53
N VAL A 309 14.89 11.40 14.94
CA VAL A 309 15.70 11.65 13.75
C VAL A 309 14.83 11.48 12.52
N PHE A 310 14.89 12.46 11.61
CA PHE A 310 14.44 12.29 10.23
C PHE A 310 15.66 12.02 9.33
N LYS A 311 15.53 11.07 8.43
CA LYS A 311 16.59 10.69 7.50
C LYS A 311 16.07 10.73 6.08
N GLU A 312 16.70 11.51 5.22
CA GLU A 312 16.58 11.38 3.78
C GLU A 312 17.58 10.33 3.31
N ASN A 313 17.11 9.29 2.64
CA ASN A 313 17.94 8.17 2.23
C ASN A 313 17.67 7.77 0.77
N ASN A 314 18.74 7.60 0.01
CA ASN A 314 18.70 7.00 -1.32
C ASN A 314 19.44 5.64 -1.22
N PRO A 315 18.74 4.56 -0.84
CA PRO A 315 19.41 3.31 -0.50
C PRO A 315 20.01 2.65 -1.74
N GLY A 316 21.30 2.88 -1.96
CA GLY A 316 22.06 2.19 -2.99
C GLY A 316 22.35 0.74 -2.57
N SER A 317 22.60 -0.19 -3.46
CA SER A 317 23.14 -1.49 -3.10
C SER A 317 24.66 -1.36 -2.78
N THR A 318 25.21 -2.28 -1.99
CA THR A 318 26.65 -2.29 -1.71
C THR A 318 27.50 -2.49 -2.97
N GLU A 319 26.90 -2.96 -4.04
CA GLU A 319 27.56 -3.41 -5.27
C GLU A 319 26.90 -2.83 -6.53
N SER A 320 25.72 -2.20 -6.42
CA SER A 320 25.03 -1.53 -7.52
C SER A 320 24.74 -0.05 -7.20
N THR A 321 24.85 0.80 -8.19
CA THR A 321 24.50 2.23 -8.13
C THR A 321 23.13 2.51 -8.73
N ASN A 322 22.24 1.53 -8.68
CA ASN A 322 20.91 1.60 -9.31
C ASN A 322 19.91 2.52 -8.59
N CYS A 323 20.15 2.88 -7.32
CA CYS A 323 19.40 3.93 -6.66
C CYS A 323 20.15 5.24 -6.82
N THR A 324 19.67 6.09 -7.69
CA THR A 324 20.14 7.48 -7.81
C THR A 324 19.17 8.37 -7.05
N ALA A 325 19.67 9.48 -6.50
CA ALA A 325 18.78 10.49 -5.93
C ALA A 325 17.78 10.96 -7.01
N PRO A 326 16.49 11.09 -6.70
CA PRO A 326 15.51 11.63 -7.63
C PRO A 326 16.03 12.91 -8.26
N SER A 327 15.83 13.08 -9.56
CA SER A 327 16.28 14.26 -10.27
C SER A 327 15.08 14.97 -10.88
N THR A 328 15.07 16.28 -10.80
CA THR A 328 14.11 17.09 -11.50
C THR A 328 14.25 16.86 -13.00
N GLY A 329 13.17 16.44 -13.65
CA GLY A 329 13.04 16.56 -15.09
C GLY A 329 13.21 18.03 -15.52
N SER A 330 13.37 18.29 -16.82
CA SER A 330 13.67 19.60 -17.42
C SER A 330 12.65 20.72 -17.14
N GLY A 331 11.80 20.59 -16.15
CA GLY A 331 10.78 21.55 -15.73
C GLY A 331 10.89 22.08 -14.29
N TYR A 332 11.78 21.52 -13.47
CA TYR A 332 11.89 21.89 -12.05
C TYR A 332 13.16 22.70 -11.78
N PRO A 333 13.07 24.03 -11.64
CA PRO A 333 14.26 24.89 -11.68
C PRO A 333 15.10 24.94 -10.39
N HIS A 334 14.66 24.37 -9.27
CA HIS A 334 15.25 24.78 -8.01
C HIS A 334 15.91 23.69 -7.16
N ASN A 335 15.61 22.38 -7.34
CA ASN A 335 16.20 21.37 -6.46
C ASN A 335 16.41 20.03 -7.20
N SER A 336 17.63 19.56 -7.26
CA SER A 336 17.89 18.16 -7.61
C SER A 336 17.32 17.26 -6.52
N GLY A 337 16.52 16.27 -6.85
CA GLY A 337 16.00 15.29 -5.91
C GLY A 337 14.49 15.33 -5.66
N ILE A 338 13.75 16.20 -6.33
CA ILE A 338 12.30 16.35 -6.19
C ILE A 338 11.61 16.18 -7.53
N ASN A 339 10.49 15.47 -7.56
CA ASN A 339 9.57 15.34 -8.69
C ASN A 339 8.16 15.85 -8.31
N SER A 340 7.12 15.53 -9.10
CA SER A 340 5.74 15.97 -8.83
C SER A 340 5.10 15.29 -7.62
N ASP A 341 5.69 14.24 -7.09
CA ASP A 341 5.15 13.45 -5.98
C ASP A 341 5.69 13.91 -4.61
N ASP A 342 6.38 15.05 -4.53
CA ASP A 342 6.92 15.60 -3.27
C ASP A 342 5.84 15.97 -2.25
N VAL A 343 4.60 16.18 -2.67
CA VAL A 343 3.44 16.29 -1.78
C VAL A 343 3.16 14.95 -1.08
N GLU A 344 3.28 13.82 -1.80
CA GLU A 344 3.12 12.48 -1.23
C GLU A 344 4.15 12.22 -0.15
N ALA A 345 5.43 12.45 -0.46
CA ALA A 345 6.50 12.32 0.52
C ALA A 345 6.27 13.22 1.75
N SER A 346 5.68 14.41 1.56
CA SER A 346 5.35 15.30 2.67
C SER A 346 4.20 14.78 3.53
N ILE A 347 3.18 14.18 2.92
CA ILE A 347 2.08 13.50 3.60
C ILE A 347 2.62 12.38 4.48
N ASP A 348 3.36 11.47 3.89
CA ASP A 348 3.85 10.26 4.54
C ASP A 348 4.73 10.58 5.76
N VAL A 349 5.73 11.44 5.61
CA VAL A 349 6.66 11.75 6.71
C VAL A 349 5.98 12.51 7.86
N GLN A 350 5.02 13.39 7.56
CA GLN A 350 4.34 14.17 8.58
C GLN A 350 3.39 13.29 9.38
N TRP A 351 2.58 12.48 8.73
CA TRP A 351 1.55 11.69 9.40
C TRP A 351 2.09 10.40 10.02
N ALA A 352 3.15 9.79 9.49
CA ALA A 352 3.89 8.75 10.22
C ALA A 352 4.46 9.29 11.53
N SER A 353 5.00 10.54 11.52
CA SER A 353 5.53 11.15 12.72
C SER A 353 4.45 11.64 13.69
N ALA A 354 3.19 11.76 13.25
CA ALA A 354 2.06 12.07 14.12
C ALA A 354 1.67 10.87 15.00
N GLY A 355 1.62 9.67 14.41
CA GLY A 355 1.23 8.44 15.13
C GLY A 355 2.36 7.82 15.97
N ALA A 356 3.64 8.02 15.61
CA ALA A 356 4.80 7.55 16.38
C ALA A 356 5.84 8.67 16.56
N PRO A 357 5.58 9.63 17.46
CA PRO A 357 6.30 10.91 17.51
C PRO A 357 7.80 10.81 17.86
N ASN A 358 8.28 9.66 18.32
CA ASN A 358 9.69 9.40 18.60
C ASN A 358 10.32 8.28 17.74
N ALA A 359 9.59 7.75 16.77
CA ALA A 359 10.18 6.85 15.79
C ALA A 359 11.17 7.60 14.89
N THR A 360 12.25 6.95 14.49
CA THR A 360 13.07 7.44 13.39
C THR A 360 12.26 7.34 12.10
N ILE A 361 12.17 8.42 11.36
CA ILE A 361 11.51 8.45 10.05
C ILE A 361 12.59 8.42 8.96
N VAL A 362 12.47 7.48 8.04
CA VAL A 362 13.34 7.35 6.87
C VAL A 362 12.52 7.55 5.62
N ASN A 363 12.73 8.66 4.92
CA ASN A 363 12.24 8.85 3.56
C ASN A 363 13.18 8.11 2.61
N ALA A 364 12.78 6.97 2.09
CA ALA A 364 13.63 6.11 1.27
C ALA A 364 13.23 6.27 -0.21
N ALA A 365 13.95 7.12 -0.92
CA ALA A 365 13.64 7.52 -2.28
C ALA A 365 14.74 7.10 -3.27
N CYS A 366 14.35 6.47 -4.36
CA CYS A 366 15.18 6.31 -5.55
C CYS A 366 14.47 6.96 -6.74
N ALA A 367 15.24 7.59 -7.62
CA ALA A 367 14.69 8.09 -8.87
C ALA A 367 14.05 6.94 -9.65
N ASP A 368 12.94 7.20 -10.28
CA ASP A 368 12.32 6.25 -11.19
C ASP A 368 13.32 5.86 -12.28
N PRO A 369 13.63 4.58 -12.44
CA PRO A 369 14.45 4.14 -13.55
C PRO A 369 13.72 4.38 -14.88
N SER A 370 14.43 4.25 -15.99
CA SER A 370 13.90 4.50 -17.35
C SER A 370 12.62 3.73 -17.68
N GLY A 371 12.09 2.98 -16.74
CA GLY A 371 10.89 2.17 -16.92
C GLY A 371 10.34 1.59 -15.63
N GLY A 372 10.17 2.35 -14.55
CA GLY A 372 9.57 1.74 -13.37
C GLY A 372 9.53 2.62 -12.12
N PHE A 373 9.16 2.03 -11.01
CA PHE A 373 9.02 2.70 -9.73
C PHE A 373 10.31 2.60 -8.90
N GLY A 374 10.90 3.75 -8.61
CA GLY A 374 12.12 3.85 -7.80
C GLY A 374 11.95 3.29 -6.39
N GLY A 375 10.75 3.37 -5.83
CA GLY A 375 10.43 2.82 -4.52
C GLY A 375 10.64 1.30 -4.42
N LEU A 376 10.37 0.53 -5.47
CA LEU A 376 10.69 -0.91 -5.48
C LEU A 376 12.20 -1.15 -5.35
N THR A 377 13.01 -0.35 -6.06
CA THR A 377 14.47 -0.38 -5.93
C THR A 377 14.90 0.00 -4.52
N ALA A 378 14.29 1.01 -3.91
CA ALA A 378 14.58 1.41 -2.53
C ALA A 378 14.30 0.28 -1.52
N ILE A 379 13.17 -0.41 -1.63
CA ILE A 379 12.84 -1.57 -0.78
C ILE A 379 13.86 -2.70 -1.01
N GLN A 380 14.12 -3.08 -2.26
CA GLN A 380 15.04 -4.16 -2.59
C GLN A 380 16.45 -3.89 -2.07
N ASN A 381 16.96 -2.68 -2.25
CA ASN A 381 18.27 -2.32 -1.76
C ASN A 381 18.34 -2.33 -0.23
N THR A 382 17.32 -1.82 0.45
CA THR A 382 17.24 -1.86 1.92
C THR A 382 17.24 -3.30 2.43
N LEU A 383 16.42 -4.18 1.84
CA LEU A 383 16.33 -5.60 2.24
C LEU A 383 17.62 -6.39 1.98
N ASN A 384 18.39 -6.01 0.95
CA ASN A 384 19.61 -6.71 0.57
C ASN A 384 20.87 -6.13 1.23
N ARG A 385 20.72 -5.12 2.10
CA ARG A 385 21.77 -4.53 2.93
C ARG A 385 21.50 -4.80 4.40
N PRO A 386 22.02 -5.89 4.96
CA PRO A 386 21.70 -6.27 6.32
C PRO A 386 22.11 -5.17 7.32
N ASN A 387 21.19 -4.83 8.21
CA ASN A 387 21.33 -3.86 9.31
C ASN A 387 21.52 -2.38 8.89
N GLU A 388 21.40 -2.04 7.62
CA GLU A 388 21.34 -0.63 7.27
C GLU A 388 19.97 -0.06 7.69
N ASP A 389 20.03 1.13 8.26
CA ASP A 389 18.90 1.93 8.74
C ASP A 389 18.12 1.36 9.93
N GLY A 390 18.26 0.09 10.26
CA GLY A 390 17.53 -0.55 11.36
C GLY A 390 16.03 -0.50 11.17
N VAL A 391 15.54 -0.54 9.92
CA VAL A 391 14.11 -0.47 9.59
C VAL A 391 13.32 -1.58 10.28
N ASP A 392 12.19 -1.22 10.90
CA ASP A 392 11.29 -2.15 11.57
C ASP A 392 9.94 -2.27 10.86
N VAL A 393 9.47 -1.18 10.25
CA VAL A 393 8.18 -1.08 9.56
C VAL A 393 8.38 -0.32 8.25
N ILE A 394 7.69 -0.75 7.21
CA ILE A 394 7.67 -0.10 5.89
C ILE A 394 6.26 0.39 5.61
N SER A 395 6.11 1.62 5.11
CA SER A 395 4.87 2.14 4.52
C SER A 395 5.11 2.53 3.08
N MET A 396 4.13 2.24 2.22
CA MET A 396 4.16 2.58 0.81
C MET A 396 2.79 3.11 0.37
N SER A 397 2.79 4.31 -0.18
CA SER A 397 1.59 5.06 -0.53
C SER A 397 1.37 5.17 -2.04
N TYR A 398 1.82 4.17 -2.80
CA TYR A 398 1.73 4.10 -4.26
C TYR A 398 1.06 2.82 -4.72
N GLY A 399 0.48 2.85 -5.93
CA GLY A 399 -0.08 1.66 -6.51
C GLY A 399 -0.45 1.77 -7.98
N GLU A 400 -0.70 0.62 -8.56
CA GLU A 400 -1.30 0.44 -9.89
C GLU A 400 -2.26 -0.74 -9.85
N PRO A 401 -3.33 -0.74 -10.69
CA PRO A 401 -4.24 -1.88 -10.80
C PRO A 401 -3.51 -3.17 -11.19
N GLU A 402 -3.95 -4.33 -10.66
CA GLU A 402 -3.37 -5.64 -10.99
C GLU A 402 -3.23 -5.87 -12.50
N THR A 403 -4.25 -5.49 -13.27
CA THR A 403 -4.28 -5.65 -14.73
C THR A 403 -3.34 -4.71 -15.47
N THR A 404 -2.94 -3.62 -14.87
CA THR A 404 -2.05 -2.58 -15.43
C THR A 404 -0.60 -2.85 -15.07
N SER A 405 -0.32 -3.19 -13.82
CA SER A 405 1.01 -3.63 -13.37
C SER A 405 1.52 -4.84 -14.14
N GLY A 406 0.61 -5.78 -14.44
CA GLY A 406 0.93 -7.01 -15.13
C GLY A 406 1.60 -8.06 -14.24
N ALA A 407 1.68 -9.29 -14.75
CA ALA A 407 2.05 -10.46 -13.95
C ALA A 407 3.46 -10.37 -13.33
N THR A 408 4.44 -9.82 -14.05
CA THR A 408 5.83 -9.73 -13.55
C THR A 408 5.98 -8.69 -12.44
N LEU A 409 5.37 -7.50 -12.57
CA LEU A 409 5.49 -6.46 -11.54
C LEU A 409 4.70 -6.83 -10.28
N ASN A 410 3.49 -7.39 -10.42
CA ASN A 410 2.74 -7.95 -9.29
C ASN A 410 3.56 -9.03 -8.54
N ALA A 411 4.21 -9.94 -9.28
CA ALA A 411 5.09 -10.95 -8.69
C ALA A 411 6.34 -10.34 -8.02
N ALA A 412 6.87 -9.24 -8.55
CA ALA A 412 8.02 -8.56 -7.96
C ALA A 412 7.70 -7.97 -6.59
N PHE A 413 6.57 -7.28 -6.44
CA PHE A 413 6.12 -6.77 -5.14
C PHE A 413 5.83 -7.91 -4.17
N ASN A 414 5.07 -8.93 -4.59
CA ASN A 414 4.79 -10.09 -3.75
C ASN A 414 6.07 -10.77 -3.22
N THR A 415 7.04 -10.99 -4.10
CA THR A 415 8.31 -11.62 -3.74
C THR A 415 9.17 -10.73 -2.84
N THR A 416 9.14 -9.42 -3.06
CA THR A 416 9.81 -8.43 -2.21
C THR A 416 9.22 -8.44 -0.80
N PHE A 417 7.91 -8.48 -0.69
CA PHE A 417 7.20 -8.51 0.59
C PHE A 417 7.39 -9.85 1.32
N GLN A 418 7.45 -10.97 0.60
CA GLN A 418 7.87 -12.25 1.19
C GLN A 418 9.25 -12.14 1.86
N GLN A 419 10.22 -11.54 1.18
CA GLN A 419 11.55 -11.33 1.76
C GLN A 419 11.50 -10.42 2.98
N ALA A 420 10.74 -9.33 2.93
CA ALA A 420 10.62 -8.39 4.03
C ALA A 420 10.03 -9.03 5.29
N VAL A 421 8.94 -9.80 5.16
CA VAL A 421 8.35 -10.47 6.31
C VAL A 421 9.25 -11.56 6.89
N THR A 422 10.08 -12.24 6.06
CA THR A 422 11.09 -13.17 6.59
C THR A 422 12.22 -12.48 7.37
N ALA A 423 12.45 -11.19 7.10
CA ALA A 423 13.37 -10.33 7.86
C ALA A 423 12.71 -9.69 9.10
N GLY A 424 11.44 -9.99 9.34
CA GLY A 424 10.67 -9.50 10.48
C GLY A 424 10.01 -8.14 10.28
N LEU A 425 10.02 -7.58 9.07
CA LEU A 425 9.43 -6.28 8.79
C LEU A 425 7.92 -6.39 8.58
N GLY A 426 7.16 -5.46 9.16
CA GLY A 426 5.77 -5.23 8.82
C GLY A 426 5.68 -4.27 7.64
N ILE A 427 4.82 -4.56 6.67
CA ILE A 427 4.64 -3.74 5.47
C ILE A 427 3.20 -3.27 5.43
N PHE A 428 3.02 -1.98 5.22
CA PHE A 428 1.73 -1.32 5.10
C PHE A 428 1.65 -0.65 3.73
N VAL A 429 0.56 -0.91 3.01
CA VAL A 429 0.35 -0.37 1.66
C VAL A 429 -1.03 0.26 1.60
N SER A 430 -1.10 1.49 1.09
CA SER A 430 -2.38 2.16 0.84
C SER A 430 -3.25 1.36 -0.12
N SER A 431 -4.53 1.18 0.21
CA SER A 431 -5.44 0.37 -0.61
C SER A 431 -5.79 1.02 -1.94
N GLY A 432 -5.65 2.33 -2.03
CA GLY A 432 -6.02 3.14 -3.19
C GLY A 432 -7.23 4.04 -2.94
N ASP A 433 -7.42 4.99 -3.85
CA ASP A 433 -8.39 6.07 -3.75
C ASP A 433 -9.42 6.01 -4.87
N SER A 434 -9.89 4.81 -5.21
CA SER A 434 -10.73 4.57 -6.40
C SER A 434 -11.86 3.59 -6.16
N LEU A 435 -12.29 3.48 -4.89
CA LEU A 435 -13.42 2.61 -4.53
C LEU A 435 -13.17 1.16 -5.01
N ALA A 436 -14.14 0.55 -5.69
CA ALA A 436 -14.02 -0.79 -6.27
C ALA A 436 -13.39 -0.80 -7.68
N ALA A 437 -12.92 0.33 -8.22
CA ALA A 437 -12.60 0.48 -9.65
C ALA A 437 -11.20 1.08 -9.90
N ALA A 438 -10.15 0.38 -9.46
CA ALA A 438 -8.77 0.89 -9.49
C ALA A 438 -8.29 1.41 -10.86
N ASN A 439 -8.76 0.84 -11.97
CA ASN A 439 -8.41 1.32 -13.33
C ASN A 439 -9.08 2.63 -13.73
N ASP A 440 -10.08 3.07 -13.00
CA ASP A 440 -10.91 4.22 -13.36
C ASP A 440 -10.75 5.40 -12.37
N ARG A 441 -9.70 5.40 -11.55
CA ARG A 441 -9.41 6.46 -10.57
C ARG A 441 -9.51 7.85 -11.19
N ASN A 442 -10.17 8.77 -10.50
CA ASN A 442 -10.36 10.16 -10.93
C ASN A 442 -11.11 10.30 -12.27
N ARG A 443 -11.82 9.28 -12.70
CA ARG A 443 -12.73 9.36 -13.84
C ARG A 443 -14.14 9.66 -13.37
N ALA A 444 -14.95 10.23 -14.27
CA ALA A 444 -16.35 10.51 -14.00
C ALA A 444 -17.22 9.26 -13.86
N SER A 445 -16.73 8.08 -14.24
CA SER A 445 -17.48 6.83 -14.14
C SER A 445 -16.59 5.63 -14.43
N ALA A 446 -16.80 4.54 -13.71
CA ALA A 446 -16.05 3.30 -13.93
C ALA A 446 -16.46 2.62 -15.25
N THR A 447 -15.47 2.09 -15.95
CA THR A 447 -15.64 1.42 -17.25
C THR A 447 -14.93 0.07 -17.35
N HIS A 448 -14.06 -0.26 -16.39
CA HIS A 448 -13.23 -1.47 -16.41
C HIS A 448 -13.69 -2.56 -15.43
N GLY A 449 -14.72 -2.29 -14.61
CA GLY A 449 -15.26 -3.23 -13.64
C GLY A 449 -14.46 -3.27 -12.32
N ILE A 450 -14.79 -4.24 -11.46
CA ILE A 450 -14.18 -4.38 -10.13
C ILE A 450 -12.70 -4.74 -10.26
N GLN A 451 -11.86 -3.90 -9.67
CA GLN A 451 -10.41 -4.08 -9.63
C GLN A 451 -9.78 -3.39 -8.42
N ILE A 452 -8.68 -3.96 -7.97
CA ILE A 452 -7.86 -3.42 -6.88
C ILE A 452 -6.43 -3.12 -7.35
N SER A 453 -5.68 -2.40 -6.54
CA SER A 453 -4.25 -2.20 -6.77
C SER A 453 -3.48 -3.51 -6.58
N GLY A 454 -2.55 -3.82 -7.50
CA GLY A 454 -1.77 -5.05 -7.45
C GLY A 454 -0.69 -5.05 -6.36
N TRP A 455 -0.31 -3.87 -5.88
CA TRP A 455 0.79 -3.77 -4.91
C TRP A 455 0.31 -4.02 -3.48
N MET A 456 -0.93 -3.64 -3.16
CA MET A 456 -1.56 -3.91 -1.86
C MET A 456 -2.31 -5.26 -1.83
N SER A 457 -2.34 -5.98 -2.95
CA SER A 457 -3.04 -7.26 -3.03
C SER A 457 -2.20 -8.45 -2.56
N SER A 458 -0.92 -8.23 -2.26
CA SER A 458 -0.03 -9.29 -1.78
C SER A 458 -0.51 -9.89 -0.45
N PRO A 459 -0.40 -11.21 -0.23
CA PRO A 459 -0.63 -11.83 1.07
C PRO A 459 0.35 -11.42 2.18
N TYR A 460 1.39 -10.64 1.88
CA TYR A 460 2.50 -10.36 2.78
C TYR A 460 2.59 -8.90 3.23
N ASP A 461 1.62 -8.07 2.88
CA ASP A 461 1.44 -6.72 3.38
C ASP A 461 0.13 -6.57 4.16
N VAL A 462 -0.01 -5.45 4.86
CA VAL A 462 -1.26 -4.96 5.40
C VAL A 462 -1.81 -3.91 4.43
N SER A 463 -2.90 -4.22 3.77
CA SER A 463 -3.65 -3.28 2.94
C SER A 463 -4.46 -2.35 3.84
N VAL A 464 -4.21 -1.03 3.75
CA VAL A 464 -4.85 -0.03 4.61
C VAL A 464 -5.86 0.79 3.82
N GLY A 465 -7.14 0.63 4.15
CA GLY A 465 -8.28 1.29 3.52
C GLY A 465 -8.52 2.72 4.00
N GLY A 466 -9.52 3.35 3.39
CA GLY A 466 -9.92 4.72 3.66
C GLY A 466 -11.33 4.86 4.22
N LEU A 467 -11.47 5.59 5.32
CA LEU A 467 -12.73 5.92 5.99
C LEU A 467 -12.97 7.42 6.01
N ASP A 468 -14.17 7.82 6.36
CA ASP A 468 -14.56 9.16 6.78
C ASP A 468 -15.36 9.07 8.10
N PHE A 469 -15.63 10.20 8.73
CA PHE A 469 -16.51 10.25 9.91
C PHE A 469 -17.95 10.50 9.51
N ALA A 470 -18.86 9.89 10.25
CA ALA A 470 -20.29 9.94 9.97
C ALA A 470 -21.05 11.01 10.79
N ASP A 471 -20.36 11.79 11.61
CA ASP A 471 -20.95 12.80 12.48
C ASP A 471 -21.65 13.93 11.69
N THR A 472 -21.11 14.35 10.54
CA THR A 472 -21.75 15.30 9.64
C THR A 472 -23.00 14.69 9.00
N TYR A 473 -22.94 13.43 8.53
CA TYR A 473 -24.09 12.70 8.00
C TYR A 473 -25.24 12.61 9.02
N LEU A 474 -24.90 12.37 10.29
CA LEU A 474 -25.85 12.22 11.37
C LEU A 474 -26.28 13.56 12.02
N GLY A 475 -25.60 14.65 11.70
CA GLY A 475 -25.81 15.96 12.34
C GLY A 475 -25.34 16.02 13.78
N GLU A 476 -24.31 15.25 14.14
CA GLU A 476 -23.81 15.07 15.51
C GLU A 476 -22.44 15.72 15.78
N ASN A 477 -21.98 16.61 14.92
CA ASN A 477 -20.66 17.29 15.05
C ASN A 477 -20.45 17.87 16.46
N ASN A 478 -21.49 18.48 17.06
CA ASN A 478 -21.42 19.04 18.41
C ASN A 478 -21.09 18.01 19.50
N GLU A 479 -21.38 16.74 19.27
CA GLU A 479 -21.09 15.66 20.21
C GLU A 479 -19.59 15.33 20.21
N TYR A 480 -18.96 15.36 19.05
CA TYR A 480 -17.61 14.86 18.83
C TYR A 480 -16.53 15.93 18.82
N TRP A 481 -16.88 17.18 18.56
CA TRP A 481 -15.92 18.27 18.47
C TRP A 481 -16.14 19.34 19.55
N ASN A 482 -15.05 19.88 20.09
CA ASN A 482 -15.10 21.03 20.98
C ASN A 482 -15.38 22.31 20.17
N PRO A 483 -16.10 23.29 20.72
CA PRO A 483 -16.36 24.56 20.03
C PRO A 483 -15.12 25.44 19.89
N SER A 484 -14.01 25.07 20.49
CA SER A 484 -12.73 25.78 20.42
C SER A 484 -11.58 24.79 20.44
N ASN A 485 -10.51 25.13 19.72
CA ASN A 485 -9.30 24.32 19.68
C ASN A 485 -8.48 24.46 20.96
N ASN A 486 -7.73 23.42 21.26
CA ASN A 486 -6.69 23.48 22.29
C ASN A 486 -5.42 24.18 21.76
N VAL A 487 -4.38 24.26 22.60
CA VAL A 487 -3.10 24.89 22.24
C VAL A 487 -2.31 24.18 21.14
N PHE A 488 -2.74 23.01 20.71
CA PHE A 488 -2.18 22.22 19.62
C PHE A 488 -3.15 22.10 18.44
N TYR A 489 -4.14 22.98 18.39
CA TYR A 489 -5.14 23.09 17.35
C TYR A 489 -6.14 21.93 17.25
N GLY A 490 -6.12 20.95 18.14
CA GLY A 490 -7.07 19.84 18.12
C GLY A 490 -8.39 20.17 18.81
N SER A 491 -9.46 19.57 18.34
CA SER A 491 -10.82 19.76 18.85
C SER A 491 -11.61 18.47 19.11
N ALA A 492 -11.15 17.31 18.65
CA ALA A 492 -11.82 16.03 18.86
C ALA A 492 -11.92 15.68 20.37
N LYS A 493 -13.08 15.14 20.77
CA LYS A 493 -13.37 14.75 22.16
C LYS A 493 -13.10 13.26 22.41
N SER A 494 -13.42 12.41 21.46
CA SER A 494 -13.44 10.95 21.59
C SER A 494 -13.32 10.27 20.23
N TYR A 495 -13.48 8.94 20.18
CA TYR A 495 -13.78 8.21 18.97
C TYR A 495 -15.04 8.77 18.31
N ILE A 496 -15.05 8.83 17.00
CA ILE A 496 -16.14 9.33 16.14
C ILE A 496 -16.65 8.17 15.29
N MET A 497 -17.95 8.06 15.10
CA MET A 497 -18.50 7.06 14.19
C MET A 497 -17.88 7.17 12.80
N GLU A 498 -17.58 6.03 12.20
CA GLU A 498 -16.93 5.98 10.89
C GLU A 498 -17.86 5.40 9.82
N GLN A 499 -17.63 5.82 8.60
CA GLN A 499 -18.20 5.32 7.36
C GLN A 499 -17.06 5.13 6.35
N PRO A 500 -17.19 4.29 5.29
CA PRO A 500 -16.24 4.27 4.20
C PRO A 500 -16.13 5.65 3.55
N TRP A 501 -14.92 6.04 3.17
CA TRP A 501 -14.75 7.22 2.34
C TRP A 501 -15.25 6.93 0.92
N ASN A 502 -16.30 7.65 0.51
CA ASN A 502 -16.95 7.50 -0.79
C ASN A 502 -17.53 8.83 -1.24
N ASP A 503 -16.90 9.45 -2.23
CA ASP A 503 -17.31 10.74 -2.80
C ASP A 503 -18.21 10.56 -4.05
N ASP A 504 -18.37 9.32 -4.51
CA ASP A 504 -19.12 8.96 -5.72
C ASP A 504 -20.64 9.06 -5.51
N CYS A 505 -21.35 9.43 -6.54
CA CYS A 505 -22.82 9.45 -6.53
C CYS A 505 -23.45 8.08 -6.22
N ALA A 506 -22.73 6.97 -6.40
CA ALA A 506 -23.17 5.63 -6.05
C ALA A 506 -23.09 5.36 -4.54
N GLY A 507 -22.41 6.22 -3.77
CA GLY A 507 -22.42 6.16 -2.31
C GLY A 507 -23.82 6.31 -1.74
N THR A 508 -24.31 5.25 -1.08
CA THR A 508 -25.73 5.23 -0.62
C THR A 508 -26.01 6.27 0.45
N LEU A 509 -25.02 6.61 1.30
CA LEU A 509 -25.17 7.64 2.33
C LEU A 509 -25.29 9.05 1.72
N LEU A 510 -24.49 9.33 0.70
CA LEU A 510 -24.55 10.59 -0.04
C LEU A 510 -25.92 10.76 -0.73
N ALA A 511 -26.37 9.72 -1.43
CA ALA A 511 -27.68 9.72 -2.07
C ALA A 511 -28.80 9.95 -1.04
N HIS A 512 -28.77 9.25 0.08
CA HIS A 512 -29.76 9.40 1.15
C HIS A 512 -29.74 10.79 1.78
N TYR A 513 -28.57 11.32 2.08
CA TYR A 513 -28.44 12.66 2.68
C TYR A 513 -29.06 13.75 1.80
N LEU A 514 -28.79 13.69 0.49
CA LEU A 514 -29.25 14.73 -0.45
C LEU A 514 -30.68 14.54 -0.94
N THR A 515 -31.22 13.31 -0.93
CA THR A 515 -32.54 13.01 -1.54
C THR A 515 -33.53 12.33 -0.61
N GLY A 516 -33.11 11.80 0.51
CA GLY A 516 -33.89 10.92 1.39
C GLY A 516 -34.07 9.50 0.85
N SER A 517 -33.33 9.11 -0.22
CA SER A 517 -33.40 7.80 -0.86
C SER A 517 -32.02 7.20 -0.99
N TYR A 518 -31.88 5.90 -0.71
CA TYR A 518 -30.65 5.15 -0.91
C TYR A 518 -30.45 4.63 -2.35
N ILE A 519 -31.40 4.91 -3.26
CA ILE A 519 -31.33 4.41 -4.63
C ILE A 519 -30.40 5.27 -5.48
N THR A 520 -29.28 4.72 -5.91
CA THR A 520 -28.23 5.41 -6.65
C THR A 520 -28.29 5.16 -8.17
N TYR A 521 -28.81 4.03 -8.62
CA TYR A 521 -28.85 3.55 -10.01
C TYR A 521 -30.29 3.52 -10.59
N GLY A 522 -30.40 3.21 -11.88
CA GLY A 522 -31.69 3.22 -12.61
C GLY A 522 -32.08 4.63 -13.09
N SER A 523 -33.13 4.73 -13.92
CA SER A 523 -33.47 6.01 -14.57
C SER A 523 -33.85 7.15 -13.62
N THR A 524 -34.18 6.84 -12.37
CA THR A 524 -34.52 7.79 -11.30
C THR A 524 -33.57 7.74 -10.13
N GLY A 525 -32.52 6.91 -10.19
CA GLY A 525 -31.47 6.80 -9.17
C GLY A 525 -30.63 8.06 -9.12
N PHE A 526 -29.99 8.29 -7.97
CA PHE A 526 -29.27 9.53 -7.68
C PHE A 526 -28.24 9.89 -8.75
N CYS A 527 -27.38 8.95 -9.18
CA CYS A 527 -26.38 9.18 -10.24
C CYS A 527 -27.00 9.62 -11.60
N ASN A 528 -28.28 9.37 -11.82
CA ASN A 528 -28.98 9.74 -13.04
C ASN A 528 -29.79 11.04 -12.88
N THR A 529 -29.65 11.78 -11.79
CA THR A 529 -30.24 13.09 -11.54
C THR A 529 -29.26 14.22 -11.83
N SER A 530 -29.77 15.46 -11.96
CA SER A 530 -28.91 16.63 -12.10
C SER A 530 -28.02 16.90 -10.90
N THR A 531 -28.51 16.61 -9.69
CA THR A 531 -27.69 16.74 -8.46
C THR A 531 -26.63 15.67 -8.38
N GLY A 532 -27.00 14.41 -8.62
CA GLY A 532 -26.05 13.30 -8.58
C GLY A 532 -24.94 13.40 -9.63
N SER A 533 -25.23 14.07 -10.77
CA SER A 533 -24.19 14.30 -11.80
C SER A 533 -23.05 15.23 -11.36
N GLU A 534 -23.17 15.91 -10.24
CA GLU A 534 -22.11 16.73 -9.64
C GLU A 534 -21.10 15.88 -8.83
N PHE A 535 -21.46 14.62 -8.57
CA PHE A 535 -20.68 13.63 -7.80
C PHE A 535 -20.31 12.41 -8.66
N LEU A 536 -20.25 12.57 -9.98
CA LEU A 536 -19.76 11.55 -10.90
C LEU A 536 -18.24 11.54 -10.85
N GLU A 537 -17.68 10.74 -9.94
CA GLU A 537 -16.23 10.61 -9.77
C GLU A 537 -15.87 9.28 -9.09
N VAL A 538 -14.83 8.63 -9.58
CA VAL A 538 -14.32 7.41 -8.97
C VAL A 538 -13.26 7.81 -7.95
N VAL A 539 -13.72 8.27 -6.76
CA VAL A 539 -12.88 8.75 -5.65
C VAL A 539 -13.42 8.21 -4.33
N GLY A 540 -12.56 7.57 -3.55
CA GLY A 540 -12.85 7.02 -2.24
C GLY A 540 -11.98 5.83 -1.89
N GLY A 541 -12.04 5.35 -0.64
CA GLY A 541 -11.23 4.24 -0.14
C GLY A 541 -11.44 2.96 -0.94
N SER A 542 -10.36 2.32 -1.38
CA SER A 542 -10.45 1.13 -2.23
C SER A 542 -10.48 -0.17 -1.45
N GLY A 543 -11.20 -1.16 -2.04
CA GLY A 543 -11.23 -2.53 -1.54
C GLY A 543 -11.86 -3.49 -2.55
N GLY A 544 -11.64 -4.78 -2.32
CA GLY A 544 -12.13 -5.85 -3.18
C GLY A 544 -11.27 -7.11 -3.16
N PRO A 545 -11.66 -8.15 -3.90
CA PRO A 545 -10.86 -9.36 -4.04
C PRO A 545 -9.73 -9.18 -5.05
N SER A 546 -8.56 -9.76 -4.79
CA SER A 546 -7.51 -9.93 -5.80
C SER A 546 -8.04 -10.79 -6.94
N ASN A 547 -7.91 -10.32 -8.18
CA ASN A 547 -8.61 -10.94 -9.29
C ASN A 547 -7.80 -11.06 -10.60
N CYS A 548 -6.67 -10.34 -10.73
CA CYS A 548 -5.77 -10.44 -11.90
C CYS A 548 -4.29 -10.20 -11.54
N ALA A 549 -3.86 -10.66 -10.38
CA ALA A 549 -2.45 -10.60 -9.96
C ALA A 549 -1.53 -11.42 -10.89
N THR A 550 -2.08 -12.47 -11.51
CA THR A 550 -1.40 -13.32 -12.46
C THR A 550 -2.28 -13.57 -13.69
N GLY A 551 -1.67 -14.11 -14.75
CA GLY A 551 -2.39 -14.41 -15.99
C GLY A 551 -2.51 -13.18 -16.91
N THR A 552 -3.44 -13.24 -17.85
CA THR A 552 -3.64 -12.22 -18.88
C THR A 552 -5.12 -11.92 -19.05
N PRO A 553 -5.55 -10.67 -18.95
CA PRO A 553 -6.93 -10.27 -19.22
C PRO A 553 -7.31 -10.51 -20.69
N ALA A 554 -8.54 -10.97 -20.95
CA ALA A 554 -9.06 -11.15 -22.30
C ALA A 554 -9.23 -9.82 -23.04
N THR A 555 -9.59 -8.79 -22.29
CA THR A 555 -9.64 -7.39 -22.73
C THR A 555 -8.68 -6.60 -21.87
N ARG A 556 -7.78 -5.84 -22.50
CA ARG A 556 -6.77 -5.08 -21.74
C ARG A 556 -7.42 -4.16 -20.72
N GLY A 557 -6.86 -4.16 -19.52
CA GLY A 557 -7.39 -3.38 -18.38
C GLY A 557 -8.64 -3.96 -17.73
N VAL A 558 -9.17 -5.10 -18.16
CA VAL A 558 -10.41 -5.70 -17.65
C VAL A 558 -10.16 -7.13 -17.20
N VAL A 559 -10.58 -7.45 -15.98
CA VAL A 559 -10.48 -8.81 -15.43
C VAL A 559 -11.20 -9.83 -16.30
N GLY A 560 -10.58 -10.98 -16.51
CA GLY A 560 -11.09 -12.06 -17.36
C GLY A 560 -9.96 -12.83 -18.05
N GLY A 561 -10.25 -13.60 -19.05
CA GLY A 561 -9.24 -14.41 -19.75
C GLY A 561 -8.61 -15.46 -18.85
N THR A 562 -7.31 -15.38 -18.62
CA THR A 562 -6.56 -16.26 -17.69
C THR A 562 -6.21 -15.56 -16.37
N CYS A 563 -6.78 -14.38 -16.10
CA CYS A 563 -6.59 -13.68 -14.82
C CYS A 563 -6.86 -14.58 -13.63
N ALA A 564 -6.00 -14.51 -12.63
CA ALA A 564 -6.18 -15.13 -11.32
C ALA A 564 -5.61 -14.21 -10.24
N GLY A 565 -6.34 -14.06 -9.15
CA GLY A 565 -5.87 -13.34 -7.97
C GLY A 565 -4.87 -14.14 -7.15
N TRP A 566 -4.23 -13.50 -6.18
CA TRP A 566 -3.43 -14.20 -5.19
C TRP A 566 -4.30 -15.18 -4.39
N PRO A 567 -3.79 -16.38 -4.05
CA PRO A 567 -4.51 -17.30 -3.18
C PRO A 567 -4.82 -16.67 -1.82
N LYS A 568 -5.97 -17.04 -1.24
CA LYS A 568 -6.36 -16.59 0.09
C LYS A 568 -5.32 -17.03 1.13
N PRO A 569 -4.68 -16.08 1.85
CA PRO A 569 -3.63 -16.39 2.81
C PRO A 569 -4.18 -17.15 4.03
N ALA A 570 -3.28 -17.84 4.75
CA ALA A 570 -3.64 -18.66 5.90
C ALA A 570 -4.35 -17.84 6.99
N TYR A 571 -3.95 -16.59 7.23
CA TYR A 571 -4.60 -15.73 8.23
C TYR A 571 -6.04 -15.33 7.85
N GLN A 572 -6.41 -15.32 6.57
CA GLN A 572 -7.81 -15.18 6.15
C GLN A 572 -8.51 -16.54 6.13
N SER A 573 -7.97 -17.53 5.43
CA SER A 573 -8.64 -18.81 5.20
C SER A 573 -8.90 -19.61 6.49
N SER A 574 -8.00 -19.56 7.47
CA SER A 574 -8.19 -20.23 8.76
C SER A 574 -9.25 -19.56 9.65
N ASN A 575 -9.60 -18.31 9.37
CA ASN A 575 -10.62 -17.55 10.10
C ASN A 575 -11.99 -17.54 9.41
N ILE A 576 -12.15 -18.21 8.25
CA ILE A 576 -13.46 -18.40 7.63
C ILE A 576 -14.40 -19.13 8.60
N GLY A 577 -15.56 -18.52 8.88
CA GLY A 577 -16.54 -19.03 9.84
C GLY A 577 -16.18 -18.79 11.32
N LEU A 578 -15.00 -18.20 11.61
CA LEU A 578 -14.60 -17.72 12.94
C LEU A 578 -14.74 -16.20 13.02
N LEU A 579 -14.43 -15.50 11.93
CA LEU A 579 -14.61 -14.07 11.76
C LEU A 579 -15.78 -13.84 10.81
N SER A 580 -16.80 -13.15 11.30
CA SER A 580 -17.99 -12.80 10.50
C SER A 580 -17.59 -11.97 9.27
N GLY A 581 -18.30 -12.11 8.17
CA GLY A 581 -18.12 -11.33 6.93
C GLY A 581 -17.02 -11.83 6.00
N LEU A 582 -16.02 -12.55 6.50
CA LEU A 582 -14.88 -13.01 5.72
C LEU A 582 -15.27 -14.04 4.65
N GLN A 583 -14.90 -13.77 3.41
CA GLN A 583 -15.34 -14.52 2.25
C GLN A 583 -14.60 -15.85 2.05
N ASN A 584 -15.30 -16.84 1.48
CA ASN A 584 -14.71 -18.14 1.10
C ASN A 584 -14.63 -18.27 -0.42
N ASP A 585 -14.02 -17.30 -1.07
CA ASP A 585 -13.86 -17.22 -2.53
C ASP A 585 -12.52 -17.78 -3.04
N GLY A 586 -11.58 -18.05 -2.12
CA GLY A 586 -10.28 -18.65 -2.42
C GLY A 586 -9.20 -17.68 -2.85
N VAL A 587 -9.48 -16.37 -2.87
CA VAL A 587 -8.52 -15.31 -3.20
C VAL A 587 -8.29 -14.36 -2.03
N ARG A 588 -7.21 -13.61 -2.08
CA ARG A 588 -6.88 -12.56 -1.12
C ARG A 588 -7.93 -11.44 -1.17
N ASP A 589 -8.49 -11.09 -0.03
CA ASP A 589 -9.45 -9.99 0.15
C ASP A 589 -8.80 -8.78 0.81
N THR A 590 -9.14 -7.58 0.35
CA THR A 590 -8.60 -6.29 0.83
C THR A 590 -9.73 -5.26 1.03
N PRO A 591 -9.52 -4.25 1.91
CA PRO A 591 -8.37 -4.01 2.77
C PRO A 591 -8.34 -4.94 4.00
N ASP A 592 -7.25 -4.89 4.79
CA ASP A 592 -7.18 -5.61 6.07
C ASP A 592 -7.75 -4.78 7.21
N VAL A 593 -7.40 -3.51 7.26
CA VAL A 593 -7.86 -2.49 8.21
C VAL A 593 -8.06 -1.17 7.47
N ALA A 594 -8.78 -0.23 8.06
CA ALA A 594 -8.97 1.09 7.46
C ALA A 594 -8.90 2.19 8.51
N LEU A 595 -8.49 3.38 8.11
CA LEU A 595 -8.49 4.57 8.95
C LEU A 595 -9.05 5.76 8.15
N MET A 596 -9.31 6.87 8.83
CA MET A 596 -9.72 8.12 8.19
C MET A 596 -8.76 8.48 7.03
N ALA A 597 -9.34 8.79 5.87
CA ALA A 597 -8.62 9.11 4.62
C ALA A 597 -9.37 10.14 3.75
N ALA A 598 -10.52 10.62 4.19
CA ALA A 598 -11.38 11.47 3.39
C ALA A 598 -10.73 12.83 3.06
N ASN A 599 -11.17 13.41 1.95
CA ASN A 599 -10.63 14.65 1.37
C ASN A 599 -11.58 15.85 1.47
N GLY A 600 -12.54 15.82 2.43
CA GLY A 600 -13.33 16.99 2.80
C GLY A 600 -14.76 17.03 2.29
N LEU A 601 -15.28 16.02 1.54
CA LEU A 601 -16.69 16.05 1.12
C LEU A 601 -17.65 16.20 2.31
N TRP A 602 -17.40 15.48 3.41
CA TRP A 602 -18.17 15.59 4.65
C TRP A 602 -17.56 16.55 5.67
N GLY A 603 -16.56 17.35 5.25
CA GLY A 603 -15.88 18.35 6.05
C GLY A 603 -14.55 17.89 6.68
N HIS A 604 -14.24 16.62 6.68
CA HIS A 604 -13.07 16.05 7.33
C HIS A 604 -11.92 15.87 6.35
N TYR A 605 -10.73 16.34 6.72
CA TYR A 605 -9.49 16.19 5.94
C TYR A 605 -8.27 16.37 6.85
N TYR A 606 -7.10 16.05 6.36
CA TYR A 606 -5.85 16.24 7.07
C TYR A 606 -5.12 17.50 6.63
N VAL A 607 -4.55 18.26 7.59
CA VAL A 607 -3.70 19.39 7.28
C VAL A 607 -2.30 18.94 6.92
N LEU A 608 -1.65 19.66 6.01
CA LEU A 608 -0.29 19.40 5.57
C LEU A 608 0.52 20.69 5.57
N CYS A 609 1.67 20.71 6.25
CA CYS A 609 2.65 21.75 6.04
C CYS A 609 3.41 21.47 4.75
N TYR A 610 3.10 22.21 3.69
CA TYR A 610 3.69 22.02 2.38
C TYR A 610 4.00 23.37 1.74
N THR A 611 5.29 23.64 1.49
CA THR A 611 5.74 24.96 1.02
C THR A 611 6.32 24.97 -0.38
N ASP A 612 6.21 23.88 -1.15
CA ASP A 612 6.54 23.94 -2.57
C ASP A 612 5.47 24.72 -3.35
N THR A 613 5.86 25.89 -3.83
CA THR A 613 5.04 26.74 -4.71
C THR A 613 5.53 26.71 -6.16
N THR A 614 6.54 25.91 -6.46
CA THR A 614 7.28 25.99 -7.73
C THR A 614 6.77 25.04 -8.80
N THR A 615 5.95 24.10 -8.43
CA THR A 615 5.38 23.09 -9.36
C THR A 615 4.49 23.77 -10.40
N SER A 616 5.06 24.04 -11.56
CA SER A 616 4.31 24.51 -12.71
C SER A 616 3.59 23.34 -13.36
N GLY A 617 2.33 23.11 -13.01
CA GLY A 617 1.40 22.44 -13.89
C GLY A 617 0.78 21.14 -13.43
N LEU A 618 1.24 20.41 -12.41
CA LEU A 618 0.63 19.14 -12.02
C LEU A 618 0.07 19.14 -10.60
N GLU A 619 0.74 19.71 -9.63
CA GLU A 619 0.25 19.78 -8.26
C GLU A 619 0.55 21.13 -7.61
N GLN A 620 -0.29 22.12 -7.86
CA GLN A 620 -0.19 23.41 -7.19
C GLN A 620 -0.98 23.37 -5.88
N GLY A 621 -0.30 23.30 -4.75
CA GLY A 621 -0.98 23.27 -3.45
C GLY A 621 -0.14 23.85 -2.33
N GLY A 622 1.14 24.10 -2.55
CA GLY A 622 2.04 24.66 -1.53
C GLY A 622 1.73 26.11 -1.19
N ILE A 623 2.00 26.47 0.07
CA ILE A 623 1.90 27.85 0.58
C ILE A 623 3.28 28.44 0.81
N ALA A 624 3.40 29.76 0.77
CA ALA A 624 4.70 30.45 0.90
C ALA A 624 5.42 30.16 2.23
N SER A 625 4.70 29.85 3.30
CA SER A 625 5.28 29.52 4.62
C SER A 625 4.22 28.99 5.57
N CYS A 626 4.39 27.75 6.05
CA CYS A 626 3.55 27.19 7.10
C CYS A 626 3.68 27.93 8.45
N SER A 627 4.86 28.45 8.76
CA SER A 627 5.09 29.17 10.03
C SER A 627 4.50 30.57 10.07
N ALA A 628 4.07 31.11 8.91
CA ALA A 628 3.50 32.44 8.81
C ALA A 628 1.96 32.46 8.94
N VAL A 629 1.31 31.30 8.87
CA VAL A 629 -0.15 31.15 8.89
C VAL A 629 -0.56 30.11 9.93
N GLN A 630 -1.85 30.07 10.26
CA GLN A 630 -2.39 29.05 11.15
C GLN A 630 -2.52 27.69 10.42
N PRO A 631 -2.45 26.55 11.10
CA PRO A 631 -2.64 25.24 10.46
C PRO A 631 -3.94 25.09 9.67
N ILE A 632 -4.99 25.81 9.98
CA ILE A 632 -6.23 25.83 9.18
C ILE A 632 -6.03 26.42 7.78
N ASP A 633 -5.04 27.29 7.62
CA ASP A 633 -4.71 27.88 6.32
C ASP A 633 -3.66 27.05 5.57
N TRP A 634 -3.27 25.89 6.13
CA TRP A 634 -2.41 24.92 5.46
C TRP A 634 -3.20 24.14 4.40
N PRO A 635 -2.54 23.65 3.37
CA PRO A 635 -3.19 22.75 2.41
C PRO A 635 -3.84 21.56 3.10
N GLY A 636 -5.04 21.21 2.64
CA GLY A 636 -5.78 20.05 3.10
C GLY A 636 -5.71 18.90 2.08
N TYR A 637 -5.58 17.68 2.58
CA TYR A 637 -5.52 16.48 1.76
C TYR A 637 -6.28 15.32 2.42
N GLY A 638 -6.69 14.37 1.60
CA GLY A 638 -7.11 13.04 1.96
C GLY A 638 -6.33 11.99 1.18
N GLY A 639 -6.78 10.76 1.24
CA GLY A 639 -6.20 9.62 0.55
C GLY A 639 -5.75 8.53 1.50
N THR A 640 -5.74 7.31 0.99
CA THR A 640 -5.21 6.15 1.73
C THR A 640 -3.69 6.27 1.98
N SER A 641 -3.02 7.20 1.29
CA SER A 641 -1.66 7.65 1.59
C SER A 641 -1.47 8.22 2.99
N ILE A 642 -2.54 8.65 3.66
CA ILE A 642 -2.46 9.14 5.03
C ILE A 642 -2.76 8.02 6.02
N SER A 643 -3.74 7.17 5.72
CA SER A 643 -4.10 6.05 6.59
C SER A 643 -2.98 5.01 6.71
N SER A 644 -2.24 4.73 5.62
CA SER A 644 -1.15 3.76 5.60
C SER A 644 0.01 4.14 6.54
N PRO A 645 0.66 5.31 6.46
CA PRO A 645 1.73 5.70 7.37
C PRO A 645 1.28 5.86 8.82
N ILE A 646 0.00 6.23 9.06
CA ILE A 646 -0.56 6.25 10.41
C ILE A 646 -0.63 4.81 10.97
N MET A 647 -1.14 3.85 10.19
CA MET A 647 -1.22 2.46 10.64
C MET A 647 0.18 1.84 10.82
N ALA A 648 1.13 2.15 9.93
CA ALA A 648 2.54 1.80 10.09
C ALA A 648 3.15 2.37 11.37
N SER A 649 2.78 3.60 11.74
CA SER A 649 3.21 4.23 12.99
C SER A 649 2.66 3.51 14.22
N ILE A 650 1.39 3.08 14.20
CA ILE A 650 0.79 2.28 15.27
C ILE A 650 1.54 0.94 15.40
N GLN A 651 1.92 0.31 14.29
CA GLN A 651 2.75 -0.91 14.35
C GLN A 651 4.15 -0.64 14.91
N ALA A 652 4.75 0.53 14.68
CA ALA A 652 6.01 0.90 15.32
C ALA A 652 5.87 1.02 16.85
N LEU A 653 4.70 1.47 17.35
CA LEU A 653 4.39 1.43 18.79
C LEU A 653 4.30 -0.01 19.31
N VAL A 654 3.75 -0.94 18.52
CA VAL A 654 3.75 -2.39 18.85
C VAL A 654 5.18 -2.90 18.93
N VAL A 655 6.03 -2.60 17.94
CA VAL A 655 7.46 -3.01 17.92
C VAL A 655 8.19 -2.50 19.16
N GLN A 656 8.01 -1.23 19.53
CA GLN A 656 8.57 -0.68 20.78
C GLN A 656 8.05 -1.44 22.02
N HIS A 657 6.75 -1.70 22.10
CA HIS A 657 6.14 -2.40 23.23
C HIS A 657 6.67 -3.83 23.38
N LYS A 658 6.80 -4.54 22.29
CA LYS A 658 7.30 -5.93 22.24
C LYS A 658 8.83 -6.01 22.37
N GLY A 659 9.55 -4.94 22.00
CA GLY A 659 11.01 -4.91 21.97
C GLY A 659 11.62 -5.72 20.83
N SER A 660 10.83 -6.09 19.81
CA SER A 660 11.26 -6.88 18.63
C SER A 660 10.37 -6.61 17.42
N ARG A 661 10.90 -6.83 16.23
CA ARG A 661 10.13 -6.90 14.98
C ARG A 661 9.06 -7.98 15.05
N GLN A 662 7.97 -7.82 14.30
CA GLN A 662 6.81 -8.71 14.38
C GLN A 662 6.50 -9.46 13.07
N GLY A 663 7.16 -9.13 11.95
CA GLY A 663 6.86 -9.69 10.63
C GLY A 663 5.51 -9.23 10.10
N ASN A 664 4.75 -10.13 9.46
CA ASN A 664 3.43 -9.82 8.90
C ASN A 664 2.38 -9.63 10.01
N PRO A 665 1.89 -8.39 10.23
CA PRO A 665 0.94 -8.10 11.31
C PRO A 665 -0.42 -8.78 11.13
N ASN A 666 -0.84 -9.09 9.89
CA ASN A 666 -2.13 -9.69 9.60
C ASN A 666 -2.37 -11.01 10.33
N THR A 667 -1.31 -11.81 10.56
CA THR A 667 -1.41 -13.04 11.33
C THR A 667 -1.98 -12.80 12.72
N ARG A 668 -1.64 -11.66 13.33
CA ARG A 668 -2.14 -11.27 14.65
C ARG A 668 -3.45 -10.50 14.56
N TYR A 669 -3.61 -9.59 13.61
CA TYR A 669 -4.82 -8.79 13.44
C TYR A 669 -6.04 -9.68 13.22
N TYR A 670 -6.00 -10.61 12.29
CA TYR A 670 -7.11 -11.53 12.02
C TYR A 670 -7.43 -12.45 13.20
N ALA A 671 -6.41 -12.92 13.95
CA ALA A 671 -6.62 -13.72 15.14
C ALA A 671 -7.30 -12.92 16.28
N LEU A 672 -6.94 -11.67 16.46
CA LEU A 672 -7.59 -10.77 17.42
C LEU A 672 -9.04 -10.47 17.00
N ALA A 673 -9.26 -10.13 15.73
CA ALA A 673 -10.58 -9.85 15.18
C ALA A 673 -11.52 -11.07 15.28
N ALA A 674 -11.04 -12.26 14.93
CA ALA A 674 -11.82 -13.49 15.08
C ALA A 674 -12.22 -13.78 16.53
N THR A 675 -11.33 -13.44 17.48
CA THR A 675 -11.63 -13.56 18.92
C THR A 675 -12.65 -12.53 19.38
N GLU A 676 -12.55 -11.29 18.88
CA GLU A 676 -13.39 -10.16 19.31
C GLU A 676 -14.76 -10.16 18.65
N TYR A 677 -14.82 -10.36 17.33
CA TYR A 677 -16.07 -10.33 16.58
C TYR A 677 -16.79 -11.68 16.58
N GLY A 678 -16.03 -12.77 16.50
CA GLY A 678 -16.61 -14.10 16.38
C GLY A 678 -17.40 -14.28 15.07
N PRO A 679 -18.15 -15.39 14.95
CA PRO A 679 -18.89 -15.71 13.72
C PRO A 679 -20.17 -14.88 13.50
N SER A 680 -20.52 -13.98 14.43
CA SER A 680 -21.75 -13.18 14.39
C SER A 680 -21.49 -11.67 14.42
N GLY A 681 -20.24 -11.25 14.44
CA GLY A 681 -19.84 -9.87 14.67
C GLY A 681 -20.04 -9.43 16.14
N SER A 682 -19.49 -8.29 16.52
CA SER A 682 -19.57 -7.74 17.87
C SER A 682 -20.45 -6.51 17.92
N ALA A 683 -21.60 -6.62 18.59
CA ALA A 683 -22.47 -5.47 18.78
C ALA A 683 -21.88 -4.36 19.67
N SER A 684 -20.89 -4.68 20.48
CA SER A 684 -20.22 -3.70 21.36
C SER A 684 -19.08 -2.96 20.67
N CYS A 685 -18.57 -3.49 19.56
CA CYS A 685 -17.47 -2.90 18.80
C CYS A 685 -17.95 -2.26 17.48
N ASP A 686 -19.25 -2.18 17.30
CA ASP A 686 -19.89 -1.52 16.15
C ASP A 686 -19.61 -0.01 16.19
N SER A 687 -19.02 0.54 15.14
CA SER A 687 -18.59 1.94 15.05
C SER A 687 -19.75 2.92 15.19
N THR A 688 -20.97 2.49 14.82
CA THR A 688 -22.18 3.32 14.96
C THR A 688 -22.55 3.67 16.40
N LEU A 689 -21.89 3.05 17.38
CA LEU A 689 -22.03 3.43 18.78
C LEU A 689 -21.25 4.71 19.13
N GLY A 690 -20.38 5.19 18.25
CA GLY A 690 -19.56 6.38 18.45
C GLY A 690 -18.81 6.32 19.78
N ASN A 691 -18.93 7.36 20.61
CA ASN A 691 -18.28 7.42 21.92
C ASN A 691 -18.81 6.37 22.92
N GLY A 692 -19.87 5.65 22.59
CA GLY A 692 -20.43 4.52 23.34
C GLY A 692 -19.84 3.16 22.99
N VAL A 693 -18.92 3.08 22.04
CA VAL A 693 -18.25 1.82 21.65
C VAL A 693 -17.52 1.19 22.83
N GLY A 694 -17.48 -0.14 22.89
CA GLY A 694 -16.88 -0.87 24.01
C GLY A 694 -15.42 -0.51 24.27
N SER A 695 -15.08 -0.12 25.47
CA SER A 695 -13.71 0.32 25.84
C SER A 695 -12.64 -0.78 25.72
N ALA A 696 -13.03 -2.04 25.57
CA ALA A 696 -12.13 -3.18 25.40
C ALA A 696 -11.93 -3.56 23.92
N CYS A 697 -12.66 -2.95 22.99
CA CYS A 697 -12.55 -3.27 21.58
C CYS A 697 -11.14 -2.91 21.04
N VAL A 698 -10.54 -3.85 20.34
CA VAL A 698 -9.28 -3.68 19.61
C VAL A 698 -9.55 -3.03 18.27
N PHE A 699 -10.64 -3.46 17.63
CA PHE A 699 -11.10 -2.93 16.35
C PHE A 699 -12.50 -2.34 16.51
N TYR A 700 -12.79 -1.37 15.65
CA TYR A 700 -14.11 -0.78 15.53
C TYR A 700 -14.70 -1.20 14.18
N ASP A 701 -15.75 -2.00 14.24
CA ASP A 701 -16.44 -2.58 13.10
C ASP A 701 -17.26 -1.50 12.37
N VAL A 702 -16.88 -1.14 11.15
CA VAL A 702 -17.55 -0.09 10.36
C VAL A 702 -18.72 -0.71 9.61
N THR A 703 -19.93 -0.47 10.10
CA THR A 703 -21.17 -1.09 9.57
C THR A 703 -22.09 -0.11 8.84
N LEU A 704 -21.61 1.09 8.55
CA LEU A 704 -22.36 2.15 7.88
C LEU A 704 -21.70 2.52 6.57
N GLY A 705 -22.46 2.65 5.48
CA GLY A 705 -21.96 3.09 4.18
C GLY A 705 -21.34 1.97 3.33
N ASP A 706 -20.76 2.33 2.21
CA ASP A 706 -20.27 1.41 1.18
C ASP A 706 -19.14 2.05 0.35
N ILE A 707 -18.52 1.25 -0.53
CA ILE A 707 -17.61 1.68 -1.58
C ILE A 707 -18.20 1.45 -2.98
N ASP A 708 -19.51 1.54 -3.10
CA ASP A 708 -20.20 1.43 -4.37
C ASP A 708 -19.72 2.54 -5.32
N THR A 709 -19.55 2.19 -6.58
CA THR A 709 -18.95 3.05 -7.59
C THR A 709 -19.88 3.17 -8.78
N ASP A 710 -20.13 4.35 -9.28
CA ASP A 710 -20.92 4.53 -10.48
C ASP A 710 -20.21 3.92 -11.71
N CYS A 711 -20.98 3.43 -12.66
CA CYS A 711 -20.41 2.79 -13.84
C CYS A 711 -21.24 2.98 -15.11
N THR A 712 -20.53 2.92 -16.25
CA THR A 712 -21.16 2.82 -17.56
C THR A 712 -20.77 1.51 -18.22
N ALA A 713 -21.72 0.80 -18.84
CA ALA A 713 -21.39 -0.36 -19.65
C ALA A 713 -20.65 0.08 -20.90
N LEU A 714 -19.45 -0.41 -21.15
CA LEU A 714 -18.82 -0.34 -22.45
C LEU A 714 -19.64 -1.15 -23.44
N SER A 715 -19.76 -0.66 -24.69
CA SER A 715 -20.48 -1.34 -25.77
C SER A 715 -19.97 -2.79 -25.94
N GLY A 716 -20.82 -3.75 -25.55
CA GLY A 716 -20.57 -5.19 -25.73
C GLY A 716 -19.87 -5.92 -24.56
N THR A 717 -19.53 -5.26 -23.46
CA THR A 717 -18.89 -5.88 -22.30
C THR A 717 -19.53 -5.40 -21.01
N LEU A 718 -20.04 -6.33 -20.23
CA LEU A 718 -20.51 -6.10 -18.87
C LEU A 718 -19.36 -6.41 -17.92
N HIS A 719 -18.75 -5.37 -17.38
CA HIS A 719 -17.66 -5.52 -16.42
C HIS A 719 -18.20 -5.33 -15.00
N ASN A 720 -19.14 -6.19 -14.61
CA ASN A 720 -19.78 -6.16 -13.29
C ASN A 720 -20.61 -4.88 -13.03
N CYS A 721 -20.91 -4.07 -14.04
CA CYS A 721 -21.74 -2.89 -13.93
C CYS A 721 -23.22 -3.29 -13.97
N TYR A 722 -23.92 -3.14 -12.85
CA TYR A 722 -25.37 -3.32 -12.80
C TYR A 722 -26.08 -2.06 -13.24
N LYS A 723 -26.66 -2.10 -14.44
CA LYS A 723 -27.34 -0.97 -15.07
C LYS A 723 -28.68 -1.39 -15.66
N PRO A 724 -29.74 -1.53 -14.83
CA PRO A 724 -31.06 -1.95 -15.32
C PRO A 724 -31.70 -0.90 -16.24
N SER A 725 -31.42 0.39 -16.04
CA SER A 725 -31.86 1.53 -16.86
C SER A 725 -31.04 2.77 -16.53
N GLY A 726 -31.20 3.85 -17.28
CA GLY A 726 -30.43 5.10 -17.08
C GLY A 726 -29.09 5.09 -17.78
N THR A 727 -28.28 6.13 -17.55
CA THR A 727 -26.93 6.28 -18.11
C THR A 727 -25.91 5.60 -17.22
N TYR A 728 -26.05 5.74 -15.91
CA TYR A 728 -25.14 5.24 -14.89
C TYR A 728 -25.77 4.08 -14.14
N GLY A 729 -24.99 3.03 -13.94
CA GLY A 729 -25.27 1.88 -13.10
C GLY A 729 -24.42 1.90 -11.86
N VAL A 730 -24.17 0.73 -11.26
CA VAL A 730 -23.38 0.59 -10.04
C VAL A 730 -22.47 -0.64 -10.09
N LEU A 731 -21.24 -0.49 -9.61
CA LEU A 731 -20.33 -1.58 -9.23
C LEU A 731 -20.40 -1.76 -7.71
N SER A 732 -20.45 -3.00 -7.26
CA SER A 732 -20.38 -3.33 -5.84
C SER A 732 -19.49 -4.51 -5.59
N THR A 733 -18.69 -4.45 -4.53
CA THR A 733 -17.83 -5.55 -4.06
C THR A 733 -18.52 -6.46 -3.05
N ASN A 734 -19.79 -6.21 -2.73
CA ASN A 734 -20.53 -7.02 -1.78
C ASN A 734 -20.67 -8.47 -2.24
N ASN A 735 -19.73 -9.29 -1.80
CA ASN A 735 -19.80 -10.75 -1.72
C ASN A 735 -20.17 -11.56 -2.93
N SER A 736 -20.57 -10.96 -3.99
CA SER A 736 -20.73 -11.64 -5.26
C SER A 736 -20.14 -10.76 -6.31
N ALA A 737 -19.43 -11.35 -7.21
CA ALA A 737 -18.85 -10.68 -8.35
C ALA A 737 -19.88 -9.86 -9.13
N TYR A 738 -21.11 -9.97 -8.81
CA TYR A 738 -22.24 -9.22 -9.33
C TYR A 738 -23.54 -9.87 -8.81
N ASP A 739 -24.20 -9.24 -7.90
CA ASP A 739 -25.54 -9.66 -7.52
C ASP A 739 -26.54 -8.54 -7.85
N PRO A 740 -27.36 -8.71 -8.89
CA PRO A 740 -28.38 -7.71 -9.25
C PRO A 740 -29.49 -7.56 -8.19
N ALA A 741 -29.59 -8.48 -7.23
CA ALA A 741 -30.47 -8.33 -6.08
C ALA A 741 -29.84 -7.51 -4.96
N TYR A 742 -28.58 -7.30 -5.11
CA TYR A 742 -27.78 -6.53 -4.24
C TYR A 742 -27.32 -5.30 -4.94
N PRO A 743 -27.95 -4.63 -5.67
CA PRO A 743 -27.32 -3.47 -6.12
C PRO A 743 -26.85 -2.90 -4.83
N THR A 744 -25.76 -3.55 -4.50
CA THR A 744 -25.38 -3.12 -3.54
C THR A 744 -25.98 -2.57 -2.39
N GLY A 745 -25.36 -2.55 -1.55
CA GLY A 745 -25.78 -2.21 -0.30
C GLY A 745 -27.16 -1.77 -0.30
N PRO A 746 -27.90 -2.44 0.10
CA PRO A 746 -29.27 -2.41 -0.04
C PRO A 746 -29.71 -1.04 0.25
N ASP A 747 -30.74 -0.78 -0.21
CA ASP A 747 -31.85 -0.23 0.50
C ASP A 747 -31.86 -0.70 1.97
N ALA A 748 -30.71 -1.01 2.56
CA ALA A 748 -30.59 -1.42 3.92
C ALA A 748 -30.64 -0.18 4.78
N PRO A 749 -31.67 -0.06 5.58
CA PRO A 749 -31.72 1.00 6.55
C PRO A 749 -30.49 0.90 7.45
N PHE A 750 -29.98 2.06 7.91
CA PHE A 750 -29.00 2.24 8.95
C PHE A 750 -28.87 1.01 9.89
N GLY A 751 -27.72 0.40 9.97
CA GLY A 751 -27.45 -0.70 10.89
C GLY A 751 -27.80 -2.11 10.44
N SER A 752 -28.03 -2.37 9.16
CA SER A 752 -28.35 -3.71 8.64
C SER A 752 -27.24 -4.43 7.88
N TYR A 753 -26.02 -3.87 7.84
CA TYR A 753 -24.86 -4.60 7.31
C TYR A 753 -24.46 -5.75 8.25
N PRO A 754 -24.02 -6.89 7.69
CA PRO A 754 -23.44 -7.93 8.51
C PRO A 754 -22.20 -7.37 9.21
N ARG A 755 -22.18 -7.44 10.54
CA ARG A 755 -21.03 -7.06 11.34
C ARG A 755 -19.85 -7.98 11.04
N GLY A 756 -18.66 -7.43 11.11
CA GLY A 756 -17.42 -8.15 10.91
C GLY A 756 -16.65 -7.65 9.71
N TRP A 757 -15.88 -8.50 9.10
CA TRP A 757 -15.05 -8.15 7.97
C TRP A 757 -15.87 -7.80 6.71
N ASP A 758 -15.51 -6.74 5.99
CA ASP A 758 -16.09 -6.33 4.70
C ASP A 758 -15.05 -5.73 3.75
N PHE A 759 -15.44 -5.55 2.47
CA PHE A 759 -14.55 -5.00 1.44
C PHE A 759 -14.33 -3.48 1.54
N SER A 760 -15.07 -2.77 2.36
CA SER A 760 -14.92 -1.31 2.50
C SER A 760 -13.90 -0.95 3.57
N SER A 761 -13.86 -1.72 4.66
CA SER A 761 -13.08 -1.39 5.86
C SER A 761 -12.18 -2.52 6.35
N GLY A 762 -12.27 -3.71 5.76
CA GLY A 762 -11.59 -4.89 6.25
C GLY A 762 -12.10 -5.32 7.62
N ILE A 763 -11.23 -5.46 8.60
CA ILE A 763 -11.58 -5.68 10.01
C ILE A 763 -12.24 -4.44 10.63
N GLY A 764 -12.08 -3.27 10.00
CA GLY A 764 -12.51 -1.97 10.52
C GLY A 764 -11.33 -1.10 10.96
N SER A 765 -11.62 -0.04 11.72
CA SER A 765 -10.58 0.83 12.28
C SER A 765 -10.06 0.30 13.63
N VAL A 766 -9.08 0.99 14.22
CA VAL A 766 -8.35 0.45 15.37
C VAL A 766 -8.44 1.33 16.62
N ASN A 767 -8.54 0.69 17.78
CA ASN A 767 -8.18 1.29 19.05
C ASN A 767 -6.69 1.02 19.28
N ALA A 768 -5.84 1.98 18.99
CA ALA A 768 -4.39 1.78 19.02
C ALA A 768 -3.86 1.35 20.40
N TYR A 769 -4.40 1.89 21.48
CA TYR A 769 -4.03 1.45 22.83
C TYR A 769 -4.32 -0.04 23.03
N ASN A 770 -5.53 -0.46 22.71
CA ASN A 770 -5.94 -1.85 22.91
C ASN A 770 -5.18 -2.79 21.97
N LEU A 771 -4.95 -2.38 20.71
CA LEU A 771 -4.16 -3.16 19.76
C LEU A 771 -2.73 -3.39 20.27
N VAL A 772 -2.03 -2.32 20.69
CA VAL A 772 -0.65 -2.41 21.18
C VAL A 772 -0.57 -3.29 22.44
N MET A 773 -1.55 -3.19 23.34
CA MET A 773 -1.58 -3.99 24.56
C MET A 773 -2.00 -5.45 24.35
N ALA A 774 -2.82 -5.73 23.33
CA ALA A 774 -3.28 -7.08 23.01
C ALA A 774 -2.31 -7.86 22.10
N TYR A 775 -1.37 -7.18 21.44
CA TYR A 775 -0.44 -7.78 20.51
C TYR A 775 0.53 -8.72 21.22
#